data_8206e9e2dab01c6d08bd1ba814fc1c4f
#
_entry.id   8206e9e2dab01c6d08bd1ba814fc1c4f
#
_cell.length_a   1.000
_cell.length_b   1.000
_cell.length_c   1.000
_cell.angle_alpha   90.00
_cell.angle_beta   90.00
_cell.angle_gamma   90.00
#
_symmetry.space_group_name_H-M   'P 1'
#
loop_
_entity.id
_entity.type
_entity.pdbx_description
1 polymer ?
#
loop_
_entity_poly.entity_id
_entity_poly.type
_entity_poly.pdbx_seq_one_letter_code
_entity_poly.pdbx_strand_id
1 'polypeptide(L)'
;MFKILQREQLTENIVLLKVKAPNVAKKCQPGQFVIVVEDEKDERLPFTICDFDREEETITLVIQIVGDGSKKLCQKQAGEYLRDIAGPLGNASEMLEQVEELKDKNVVFVAGGLGTAPVYPQAKWAKQNGIKHDVIIGTKSHSTLIYEKEMQEVSDNLYVCTDDGSYGFHGMVTNCLEDLVTNKGKHYDLCIAIGPMIMMKFVCLMTQKLGIKTIVSLNSLMVDGTGMCGACRVSVGGEMKFACIDGPEFDGHKVDFDEAMKRQRMFPPHKIAFNTEDHKCNLTAAVEQSLAEFDKKKRVPVREQEPDVRNKNFEEVCFGYNDQEAKLEASRCLNCKVPQCVKACPVNINIPAFIQKIKEGDNKESIRIIHESSTLPAICGRVCPQESQCEGSCIMGKKNDPVAIGKLERYVADWARENNVTEEVNIKKNGVKIAVVCSGPSSLACSSDLAKMGYEVTIFEALHRSGGVLSYGIPEFRLPKSKVVEKEIEEVTKLGVEIKCDVLIGKSVTIDDLFDMGYKAVYIASGAGTPKFMNIGGINLNGVVSANEFLTRVNLMKAYRSDYETPVFVGKKTVVVGGGNVAMDGARSAKRLGSDVTIVYRRTMDEMPARKEEVHHAVEEGIHFKTLTNPVEILADENGWVKGIRCIEMELGEPDESGRRRPIEKKGSEFEIECDCVIMALGTDANKLVTSTTDNLETNKRGNIVADDKQATSRKGVFAGGDIVSGAATVILAMGAGKVAAKSIDEYIKSL
;
A
#
# COMPACT_ATOMS: atom_id res chain seq x y z
N MET A 1 2.15 -0.90 -20.17
CA MET A 1 2.69 0.32 -20.81
C MET A 1 1.58 1.03 -21.58
N PHE A 2 1.49 2.37 -21.46
CA PHE A 2 0.41 3.21 -21.94
C PHE A 2 0.94 4.19 -22.98
N LYS A 3 0.44 4.12 -24.21
CA LYS A 3 0.95 4.91 -25.32
C LYS A 3 0.48 6.37 -25.25
N ILE A 4 1.39 7.33 -25.36
CA ILE A 4 1.07 8.75 -25.52
C ILE A 4 0.69 8.97 -26.98
N LEU A 5 -0.55 9.43 -27.24
CA LEU A 5 -1.06 9.68 -28.59
C LEU A 5 -0.83 11.13 -29.03
N GLN A 6 -0.91 12.07 -28.08
CA GLN A 6 -0.72 13.50 -28.31
C GLN A 6 0.05 14.12 -27.17
N ARG A 7 0.92 15.06 -27.49
CA ARG A 7 1.58 15.97 -26.54
C ARG A 7 1.43 17.39 -27.05
N GLU A 8 0.98 18.29 -26.16
CA GLU A 8 0.82 19.70 -26.48
C GLU A 8 1.41 20.57 -25.37
N GLN A 9 2.13 21.61 -25.76
CA GLN A 9 2.66 22.60 -24.82
C GLN A 9 1.63 23.70 -24.64
N LEU A 10 0.98 23.76 -23.47
CA LEU A 10 -0.06 24.77 -23.21
C LEU A 10 0.55 26.10 -22.76
N THR A 11 1.56 26.06 -21.90
CA THR A 11 2.34 27.23 -21.44
C THR A 11 3.80 26.79 -21.28
N GLU A 12 4.72 27.69 -20.89
CA GLU A 12 6.14 27.37 -20.69
C GLU A 12 6.35 26.16 -19.78
N ASN A 13 5.51 25.98 -18.77
CA ASN A 13 5.66 24.93 -17.72
C ASN A 13 4.44 24.02 -17.58
N ILE A 14 3.50 24.03 -18.51
CA ILE A 14 2.31 23.15 -18.51
C ILE A 14 2.21 22.40 -19.84
N VAL A 15 2.06 21.10 -19.75
CA VAL A 15 1.97 20.16 -20.90
C VAL A 15 0.67 19.35 -20.81
N LEU A 16 0.01 19.16 -21.92
CA LEU A 16 -1.11 18.23 -22.09
C LEU A 16 -0.58 16.92 -22.72
N LEU A 17 -0.98 15.80 -22.14
CA LEU A 17 -0.75 14.46 -22.67
C LEU A 17 -2.09 13.74 -22.88
N LYS A 18 -2.35 13.27 -24.11
CA LYS A 18 -3.47 12.34 -24.40
C LYS A 18 -2.91 10.93 -24.46
N VAL A 19 -3.41 10.05 -23.61
CA VAL A 19 -2.82 8.72 -23.38
C VAL A 19 -3.86 7.63 -23.61
N LYS A 20 -3.48 6.56 -24.31
CA LYS A 20 -4.32 5.38 -24.50
C LYS A 20 -4.38 4.57 -23.20
N ALA A 21 -5.55 4.56 -22.56
CA ALA A 21 -5.78 3.89 -21.28
C ALA A 21 -7.20 3.26 -21.22
N PRO A 22 -7.45 2.14 -21.91
CA PRO A 22 -8.79 1.60 -22.14
C PRO A 22 -9.61 1.37 -20.89
N ASN A 23 -9.03 0.71 -19.88
CA ASN A 23 -9.73 0.37 -18.62
C ASN A 23 -10.10 1.63 -17.83
N VAL A 24 -9.22 2.64 -17.85
CA VAL A 24 -9.47 3.91 -17.17
C VAL A 24 -10.53 4.72 -17.92
N ALA A 25 -10.37 4.91 -19.23
CA ALA A 25 -11.26 5.70 -20.08
C ALA A 25 -12.72 5.18 -20.04
N LYS A 26 -12.87 3.84 -20.02
CA LYS A 26 -14.19 3.19 -19.96
C LYS A 26 -14.98 3.52 -18.70
N LYS A 27 -14.32 3.65 -17.56
CA LYS A 27 -14.95 3.73 -16.23
C LYS A 27 -14.81 5.09 -15.54
N CYS A 28 -13.86 5.94 -15.97
CA CYS A 28 -13.62 7.20 -15.28
C CYS A 28 -14.80 8.17 -15.39
N GLN A 29 -14.92 9.01 -14.38
CA GLN A 29 -15.91 10.04 -14.22
C GLN A 29 -15.23 11.37 -13.87
N PRO A 30 -15.88 12.53 -14.11
CA PRO A 30 -15.37 13.81 -13.65
C PRO A 30 -15.05 13.82 -12.14
N GLY A 31 -13.95 14.47 -11.76
CA GLY A 31 -13.46 14.54 -10.38
C GLY A 31 -12.44 13.45 -10.00
N GLN A 32 -12.32 12.38 -10.79
CA GLN A 32 -11.39 11.30 -10.53
C GLN A 32 -9.98 11.57 -11.07
N PHE A 33 -9.00 10.80 -10.59
CA PHE A 33 -7.59 10.94 -10.92
C PHE A 33 -6.94 9.57 -11.23
N VAL A 34 -5.72 9.60 -11.67
CA VAL A 34 -4.85 8.41 -11.87
C VAL A 34 -3.52 8.61 -11.16
N ILE A 35 -2.85 7.51 -10.84
CA ILE A 35 -1.42 7.53 -10.48
C ILE A 35 -0.63 7.07 -11.68
N VAL A 36 0.36 7.87 -12.06
CA VAL A 36 1.24 7.61 -13.21
C VAL A 36 2.65 7.30 -12.71
N VAL A 37 3.29 6.32 -13.33
CA VAL A 37 4.74 6.04 -13.19
C VAL A 37 5.34 6.11 -14.59
N GLU A 38 6.36 6.96 -14.77
CA GLU A 38 6.99 7.13 -16.08
C GLU A 38 7.84 5.92 -16.44
N ASP A 39 8.76 5.52 -15.54
CA ASP A 39 9.65 4.38 -15.72
C ASP A 39 9.86 3.65 -14.37
N GLU A 40 10.60 2.55 -14.36
CA GLU A 40 10.80 1.66 -13.19
C GLU A 40 11.34 2.36 -11.95
N LYS A 41 12.17 3.36 -12.13
CA LYS A 41 12.87 4.05 -11.05
C LYS A 41 12.18 5.33 -10.61
N ASP A 42 11.13 5.73 -11.30
CA ASP A 42 10.45 6.98 -11.05
C ASP A 42 9.40 6.87 -9.94
N GLU A 43 9.01 8.02 -9.42
CA GLU A 43 8.00 8.10 -8.36
C GLU A 43 6.57 7.94 -8.89
N ARG A 44 5.66 7.67 -7.99
CA ARG A 44 4.22 7.56 -8.26
C ARG A 44 3.56 8.93 -8.15
N LEU A 45 3.09 9.48 -9.27
CA LEU A 45 2.55 10.83 -9.34
C LEU A 45 1.04 10.81 -9.59
N PRO A 46 0.23 11.47 -8.72
CA PRO A 46 -1.21 11.61 -8.92
C PRO A 46 -1.53 12.74 -9.88
N PHE A 47 -2.40 12.48 -10.88
CA PHE A 47 -2.92 13.48 -11.80
C PHE A 47 -4.42 13.32 -12.00
N THR A 48 -5.16 14.44 -11.92
CA THR A 48 -6.59 14.46 -12.24
C THR A 48 -6.80 14.16 -13.71
N ILE A 49 -7.83 13.38 -14.03
CA ILE A 49 -8.27 13.14 -15.40
C ILE A 49 -9.00 14.39 -15.88
N CYS A 50 -8.38 15.11 -16.82
CA CYS A 50 -8.87 16.41 -17.30
C CYS A 50 -9.86 16.30 -18.47
N ASP A 51 -9.85 15.20 -19.18
CA ASP A 51 -10.86 14.78 -20.16
C ASP A 51 -10.68 13.28 -20.47
N PHE A 52 -11.67 12.68 -21.12
CA PHE A 52 -11.63 11.29 -21.56
C PHE A 52 -12.52 11.03 -22.75
N ASP A 53 -12.14 10.07 -23.56
CA ASP A 53 -12.90 9.57 -24.69
C ASP A 53 -13.04 8.06 -24.62
N ARG A 54 -14.28 7.58 -24.52
CA ARG A 54 -14.58 6.15 -24.36
C ARG A 54 -14.44 5.37 -25.66
N GLU A 55 -14.68 6.03 -26.81
CA GLU A 55 -14.56 5.40 -28.14
C GLU A 55 -13.09 5.28 -28.55
N GLU A 56 -12.32 6.35 -28.37
CA GLU A 56 -10.87 6.34 -28.57
C GLU A 56 -10.12 5.64 -27.45
N GLU A 57 -10.78 5.32 -26.34
CA GLU A 57 -10.20 4.71 -25.11
C GLU A 57 -9.01 5.50 -24.56
N THR A 58 -9.15 6.82 -24.50
CA THR A 58 -8.10 7.75 -24.07
C THR A 58 -8.49 8.56 -22.85
N ILE A 59 -7.47 8.97 -22.10
CA ILE A 59 -7.57 9.98 -21.06
C ILE A 59 -6.64 11.14 -21.38
N THR A 60 -7.01 12.34 -20.92
CA THR A 60 -6.19 13.54 -21.03
C THR A 60 -5.69 13.96 -19.68
N LEU A 61 -4.38 14.16 -19.56
CA LEU A 61 -3.70 14.65 -18.37
C LEU A 61 -3.07 16.00 -18.68
N VAL A 62 -3.22 16.97 -17.78
CA VAL A 62 -2.57 18.29 -17.88
C VAL A 62 -1.63 18.42 -16.69
N ILE A 63 -0.35 18.56 -16.99
CA ILE A 63 0.75 18.38 -16.04
C ILE A 63 1.54 19.68 -15.95
N GLN A 64 1.70 20.21 -14.74
CA GLN A 64 2.60 21.33 -14.46
C GLN A 64 3.96 20.80 -13.98
N ILE A 65 5.04 21.36 -14.50
CA ILE A 65 6.39 21.07 -14.04
C ILE A 65 6.60 21.73 -12.67
N VAL A 66 6.72 20.89 -11.63
CA VAL A 66 6.93 21.34 -10.25
C VAL A 66 8.20 20.75 -9.66
N GLY A 67 8.53 19.49 -9.96
CA GLY A 67 9.70 18.76 -9.48
C GLY A 67 10.29 17.87 -10.58
N ASP A 68 11.30 17.08 -10.23
CA ASP A 68 12.04 16.26 -11.19
C ASP A 68 11.15 15.21 -11.88
N GLY A 69 10.25 14.52 -11.16
CA GLY A 69 9.35 13.54 -11.73
C GLY A 69 8.38 14.15 -12.75
N SER A 70 7.71 15.28 -12.41
CA SER A 70 6.83 15.97 -13.37
C SER A 70 7.59 16.55 -14.57
N LYS A 71 8.85 16.98 -14.38
CA LYS A 71 9.72 17.48 -15.45
C LYS A 71 10.05 16.37 -16.47
N LYS A 72 10.45 15.18 -15.99
CA LYS A 72 10.73 14.01 -16.84
C LYS A 72 9.48 13.63 -17.63
N LEU A 73 8.34 13.52 -16.96
CA LEU A 73 7.07 13.15 -17.57
C LEU A 73 6.66 14.13 -18.69
N CYS A 74 6.85 15.44 -18.49
CA CYS A 74 6.57 16.48 -19.50
C CYS A 74 7.55 16.46 -20.70
N GLN A 75 8.69 15.78 -20.60
CA GLN A 75 9.64 15.62 -21.71
C GLN A 75 9.26 14.52 -22.69
N LYS A 76 8.39 13.58 -22.29
CA LYS A 76 7.88 12.52 -23.16
C LYS A 76 7.15 13.08 -24.38
N GLN A 77 7.29 12.36 -25.52
CA GLN A 77 6.74 12.77 -26.80
C GLN A 77 5.59 11.85 -27.23
N ALA A 78 4.77 12.32 -28.16
CA ALA A 78 3.76 11.49 -28.80
C ALA A 78 4.44 10.27 -29.47
N GLY A 79 3.86 9.09 -29.27
CA GLY A 79 4.42 7.80 -29.72
C GLY A 79 5.22 7.05 -28.66
N GLU A 80 5.71 7.73 -27.61
CA GLU A 80 6.36 7.10 -26.47
C GLU A 80 5.34 6.49 -25.50
N TYR A 81 5.84 5.84 -24.46
CA TYR A 81 5.01 5.12 -23.48
C TYR A 81 5.27 5.58 -22.06
N LEU A 82 4.21 5.62 -21.26
CA LEU A 82 4.26 5.60 -19.83
C LEU A 82 4.23 4.15 -19.35
N ARG A 83 4.98 3.85 -18.29
CA ARG A 83 5.08 2.48 -17.79
C ARG A 83 3.77 2.02 -17.17
N ASP A 84 3.29 2.74 -16.17
CA ASP A 84 2.14 2.35 -15.36
C ASP A 84 1.14 3.51 -15.23
N ILE A 85 -0.16 3.18 -15.34
CA ILE A 85 -1.28 4.08 -15.02
C ILE A 85 -2.29 3.28 -14.21
N ALA A 86 -2.40 3.60 -12.93
CA ALA A 86 -3.37 3.01 -12.03
C ALA A 86 -4.58 3.95 -11.87
N GLY A 87 -5.77 3.45 -12.16
CA GLY A 87 -7.01 4.23 -12.03
C GLY A 87 -8.22 3.61 -12.75
N PRO A 88 -9.38 4.31 -12.76
CA PRO A 88 -9.61 5.60 -12.09
C PRO A 88 -9.56 5.46 -10.57
N LEU A 89 -9.09 6.51 -9.89
CA LEU A 89 -8.95 6.60 -8.44
C LEU A 89 -9.81 7.75 -7.89
N GLY A 90 -10.05 7.73 -6.59
CA GLY A 90 -10.94 8.68 -5.94
C GLY A 90 -12.41 8.42 -6.25
N ASN A 91 -13.27 9.22 -5.64
CA ASN A 91 -14.70 9.22 -5.93
C ASN A 91 -14.98 10.14 -7.11
N ALA A 92 -16.04 9.85 -7.85
CA ALA A 92 -16.60 10.80 -8.83
C ALA A 92 -17.11 12.05 -8.11
N SER A 93 -17.23 13.17 -8.83
CA SER A 93 -17.78 14.40 -8.26
C SER A 93 -19.19 14.17 -7.72
N GLU A 94 -19.46 14.69 -6.50
CA GLU A 94 -20.79 14.57 -5.86
C GLU A 94 -21.92 15.12 -6.72
N MET A 95 -21.63 16.09 -7.59
CA MET A 95 -22.63 16.67 -8.50
C MET A 95 -23.26 15.64 -9.45
N LEU A 96 -22.55 14.53 -9.77
CA LEU A 96 -23.04 13.51 -10.68
C LEU A 96 -24.25 12.75 -10.09
N GLU A 97 -24.35 12.65 -8.78
CA GLU A 97 -25.47 12.01 -8.08
C GLU A 97 -26.67 12.95 -7.85
N GLN A 98 -26.46 14.28 -8.00
CA GLN A 98 -27.43 15.33 -7.68
C GLN A 98 -28.01 16.02 -8.92
N VAL A 99 -28.01 15.39 -10.10
CA VAL A 99 -28.41 15.98 -11.40
C VAL A 99 -29.74 16.70 -11.32
N GLU A 100 -30.80 16.03 -10.85
CA GLU A 100 -32.15 16.59 -10.83
C GLU A 100 -32.28 17.77 -9.85
N GLU A 101 -31.55 17.74 -8.73
CA GLU A 101 -31.51 18.83 -7.77
C GLU A 101 -30.78 20.07 -8.33
N LEU A 102 -29.69 19.82 -9.08
CA LEU A 102 -28.83 20.88 -9.62
C LEU A 102 -29.42 21.60 -10.85
N LYS A 103 -30.40 21.02 -11.55
CA LYS A 103 -31.07 21.67 -12.69
C LYS A 103 -31.78 22.98 -12.31
N ASP A 104 -32.27 23.07 -11.08
CA ASP A 104 -32.95 24.25 -10.56
C ASP A 104 -32.02 25.19 -9.78
N LYS A 105 -30.71 24.90 -9.74
CA LYS A 105 -29.70 25.66 -9.01
C LYS A 105 -28.73 26.37 -9.94
N ASN A 106 -28.10 27.42 -9.41
CA ASN A 106 -27.05 28.15 -10.10
C ASN A 106 -25.69 27.69 -9.52
N VAL A 107 -24.86 27.09 -10.35
CA VAL A 107 -23.54 26.58 -9.98
C VAL A 107 -22.46 27.54 -10.45
N VAL A 108 -21.42 27.76 -9.65
CA VAL A 108 -20.20 28.44 -10.07
C VAL A 108 -18.99 27.56 -9.89
N PHE A 109 -18.22 27.39 -10.95
CA PHE A 109 -16.90 26.78 -10.89
C PHE A 109 -15.85 27.87 -10.72
N VAL A 110 -14.95 27.68 -9.76
CA VAL A 110 -13.84 28.60 -9.49
C VAL A 110 -12.52 27.86 -9.65
N ALA A 111 -11.80 28.19 -10.71
CA ALA A 111 -10.58 27.51 -11.10
C ALA A 111 -9.36 28.42 -10.95
N GLY A 112 -8.25 27.89 -10.42
CA GLY A 112 -6.98 28.63 -10.29
C GLY A 112 -5.82 27.96 -10.98
N GLY A 113 -5.20 28.63 -11.95
CA GLY A 113 -4.04 28.15 -12.68
C GLY A 113 -4.27 26.76 -13.30
N LEU A 114 -3.45 25.77 -12.91
CA LEU A 114 -3.61 24.39 -13.37
C LEU A 114 -4.99 23.80 -13.06
N GLY A 115 -5.65 24.25 -11.99
CA GLY A 115 -6.98 23.77 -11.58
C GLY A 115 -8.08 24.01 -12.62
N THR A 116 -7.83 24.83 -13.65
CA THR A 116 -8.74 25.00 -14.80
C THR A 116 -8.94 23.68 -15.54
N ALA A 117 -7.89 22.91 -15.76
CA ALA A 117 -7.98 21.64 -16.49
C ALA A 117 -8.81 20.57 -15.75
N PRO A 118 -8.66 20.33 -14.42
CA PRO A 118 -9.57 19.49 -13.63
C PRO A 118 -11.02 19.93 -13.57
N VAL A 119 -11.32 21.24 -13.65
CA VAL A 119 -12.70 21.76 -13.69
C VAL A 119 -13.37 21.43 -15.02
N TYR A 120 -12.64 21.39 -16.13
CA TYR A 120 -13.19 21.22 -17.47
C TYR A 120 -14.12 20.00 -17.62
N PRO A 121 -13.78 18.77 -17.21
CA PRO A 121 -14.69 17.63 -17.35
C PRO A 121 -15.96 17.77 -16.52
N GLN A 122 -15.91 18.48 -15.41
CA GLN A 122 -17.09 18.77 -14.58
C GLN A 122 -18.01 19.79 -15.22
N ALA A 123 -17.46 20.90 -15.73
CA ALA A 123 -18.23 21.92 -16.45
C ALA A 123 -18.84 21.35 -17.75
N LYS A 124 -18.06 20.56 -18.51
CA LYS A 124 -18.53 19.84 -19.70
C LYS A 124 -19.71 18.92 -19.38
N TRP A 125 -19.60 18.16 -18.29
CA TRP A 125 -20.67 17.28 -17.84
C TRP A 125 -21.91 18.09 -17.39
N ALA A 126 -21.74 19.18 -16.65
CA ALA A 126 -22.83 20.06 -16.23
C ALA A 126 -23.59 20.62 -17.44
N LYS A 127 -22.88 21.07 -18.47
CA LYS A 127 -23.48 21.56 -19.75
C LYS A 127 -24.29 20.45 -20.42
N GLN A 128 -23.74 19.25 -20.52
CA GLN A 128 -24.41 18.10 -21.15
C GLN A 128 -25.69 17.68 -20.43
N ASN A 129 -25.79 17.93 -19.11
CA ASN A 129 -26.94 17.59 -18.28
C ASN A 129 -27.88 18.78 -18.05
N GLY A 130 -27.66 19.92 -18.70
CA GLY A 130 -28.53 21.10 -18.65
C GLY A 130 -28.47 21.85 -17.30
N ILE A 131 -27.40 21.71 -16.55
CA ILE A 131 -27.16 22.44 -15.29
C ILE A 131 -26.59 23.82 -15.62
N LYS A 132 -27.27 24.88 -15.13
CA LYS A 132 -26.82 26.26 -15.32
C LYS A 132 -25.58 26.54 -14.50
N HIS A 133 -24.51 27.00 -15.15
CA HIS A 133 -23.28 27.29 -14.44
C HIS A 133 -22.43 28.38 -15.11
N ASP A 134 -21.79 29.15 -14.25
CA ASP A 134 -20.76 30.11 -14.61
C ASP A 134 -19.38 29.52 -14.26
N VAL A 135 -18.35 29.95 -14.97
CA VAL A 135 -16.95 29.55 -14.68
C VAL A 135 -16.10 30.80 -14.46
N ILE A 136 -15.34 30.82 -13.38
CA ILE A 136 -14.31 31.81 -13.07
C ILE A 136 -12.94 31.16 -13.18
N ILE A 137 -12.09 31.65 -14.09
CA ILE A 137 -10.70 31.19 -14.23
C ILE A 137 -9.78 32.29 -13.71
N GLY A 138 -8.88 31.96 -12.79
CA GLY A 138 -7.85 32.85 -12.29
C GLY A 138 -6.46 32.38 -12.64
N THR A 139 -5.62 33.30 -13.08
CA THR A 139 -4.21 33.04 -13.36
C THR A 139 -3.36 34.28 -13.05
N LYS A 140 -2.03 34.13 -12.99
CA LYS A 140 -1.12 35.26 -12.69
C LYS A 140 -1.10 36.31 -13.80
N SER A 141 -1.11 35.86 -15.06
CA SER A 141 -1.04 36.69 -16.26
C SER A 141 -1.69 35.98 -17.45
N HIS A 142 -1.98 36.71 -18.51
CA HIS A 142 -2.52 36.15 -19.75
C HIS A 142 -1.66 35.01 -20.35
N SER A 143 -0.35 35.11 -20.24
CA SER A 143 0.59 34.11 -20.77
C SER A 143 0.51 32.75 -20.06
N THR A 144 -0.11 32.67 -18.88
CA THR A 144 -0.30 31.46 -18.10
C THR A 144 -1.73 30.93 -18.12
N LEU A 145 -2.61 31.53 -18.94
CA LEU A 145 -3.99 31.11 -19.13
C LEU A 145 -4.05 29.82 -19.97
N ILE A 146 -4.83 28.86 -19.52
CA ILE A 146 -5.09 27.60 -20.21
C ILE A 146 -6.59 27.36 -20.33
N TYR A 147 -7.03 26.57 -21.30
CA TYR A 147 -8.41 26.09 -21.46
C TYR A 147 -9.46 27.20 -21.62
N GLU A 148 -9.11 28.41 -22.07
CA GLU A 148 -10.08 29.50 -22.24
C GLU A 148 -11.16 29.16 -23.25
N LYS A 149 -10.78 28.65 -24.44
CA LYS A 149 -11.73 28.30 -25.51
C LYS A 149 -12.63 27.14 -25.08
N GLU A 150 -12.02 26.09 -24.54
CA GLU A 150 -12.73 24.91 -24.07
C GLU A 150 -13.74 25.25 -22.99
N MET A 151 -13.38 26.12 -22.05
CA MET A 151 -14.30 26.60 -21.00
C MET A 151 -15.39 27.49 -21.53
N GLN A 152 -15.11 28.33 -22.52
CA GLN A 152 -16.11 29.16 -23.15
C GLN A 152 -17.21 28.33 -23.84
N GLU A 153 -16.86 27.19 -24.42
CA GLU A 153 -17.79 26.27 -25.09
C GLU A 153 -18.71 25.53 -24.10
N VAL A 154 -18.23 25.27 -22.92
CA VAL A 154 -18.96 24.43 -21.92
C VAL A 154 -19.63 25.24 -20.81
N SER A 155 -19.36 26.53 -20.65
CA SER A 155 -19.99 27.40 -19.64
C SER A 155 -21.15 28.24 -20.19
N ASP A 156 -22.03 28.74 -19.32
CA ASP A 156 -23.03 29.75 -19.68
C ASP A 156 -22.40 31.14 -19.73
N ASN A 157 -21.53 31.44 -18.74
CA ASN A 157 -20.68 32.63 -18.73
C ASN A 157 -19.28 32.25 -18.26
N LEU A 158 -18.26 32.76 -18.94
CA LEU A 158 -16.86 32.62 -18.56
C LEU A 158 -16.31 33.96 -18.07
N TYR A 159 -15.72 33.98 -16.89
CA TYR A 159 -15.03 35.14 -16.32
C TYR A 159 -13.55 34.80 -16.14
N VAL A 160 -12.67 35.53 -16.80
CA VAL A 160 -11.22 35.35 -16.69
C VAL A 160 -10.67 36.47 -15.80
N CYS A 161 -9.85 36.07 -14.82
CA CYS A 161 -9.16 36.96 -13.91
C CYS A 161 -7.65 36.83 -14.06
N THR A 162 -6.93 37.95 -14.06
CA THR A 162 -5.47 37.96 -13.99
C THR A 162 -5.00 38.83 -12.83
N ASP A 163 -4.04 38.30 -12.05
CA ASP A 163 -3.50 39.03 -10.88
C ASP A 163 -2.84 40.34 -11.29
N ASP A 164 -2.16 40.35 -12.45
CA ASP A 164 -1.45 41.51 -13.00
C ASP A 164 -2.30 42.46 -13.85
N GLY A 165 -3.59 42.09 -14.08
CA GLY A 165 -4.52 42.89 -14.91
C GLY A 165 -4.22 42.84 -16.41
N SER A 166 -3.38 41.92 -16.88
CA SER A 166 -3.02 41.79 -18.30
C SER A 166 -4.16 41.33 -19.19
N TYR A 167 -5.20 40.70 -18.61
CA TYR A 167 -6.38 40.23 -19.34
C TYR A 167 -7.59 40.02 -18.41
N GLY A 168 -8.79 40.33 -18.91
CA GLY A 168 -10.04 40.10 -18.19
C GLY A 168 -10.21 40.94 -16.93
N PHE A 169 -10.72 40.35 -15.86
CA PHE A 169 -10.89 41.02 -14.55
C PHE A 169 -9.53 41.14 -13.84
N HIS A 170 -9.18 42.37 -13.44
CA HIS A 170 -7.96 42.61 -12.68
C HIS A 170 -8.14 42.22 -11.20
N GLY A 171 -7.51 41.18 -10.76
CA GLY A 171 -7.52 40.68 -9.37
C GLY A 171 -7.71 39.18 -9.26
N MET A 172 -7.84 38.71 -8.02
CA MET A 172 -8.00 37.32 -7.70
C MET A 172 -9.42 36.81 -8.00
N VAL A 173 -9.58 35.48 -8.14
CA VAL A 173 -10.89 34.83 -8.35
C VAL A 173 -11.90 35.16 -7.24
N THR A 174 -11.45 35.37 -6.01
CA THR A 174 -12.28 35.78 -4.89
C THR A 174 -12.88 37.18 -5.10
N ASN A 175 -12.09 38.12 -5.61
CA ASN A 175 -12.57 39.46 -5.91
C ASN A 175 -13.63 39.46 -7.04
N CYS A 176 -13.40 38.61 -8.07
CA CYS A 176 -14.35 38.42 -9.14
C CYS A 176 -15.66 37.78 -8.63
N LEU A 177 -15.59 36.74 -7.83
CA LEU A 177 -16.76 36.10 -7.24
C LEU A 177 -17.56 37.06 -6.35
N GLU A 178 -16.88 37.85 -5.53
CA GLU A 178 -17.50 38.88 -4.69
C GLU A 178 -18.20 39.94 -5.54
N ASP A 179 -17.55 40.43 -6.59
CA ASP A 179 -18.14 41.42 -7.55
C ASP A 179 -19.38 40.87 -8.23
N LEU A 180 -19.33 39.60 -8.68
CA LEU A 180 -20.49 38.96 -9.32
C LEU A 180 -21.69 38.88 -8.39
N VAL A 181 -21.47 38.51 -7.12
CA VAL A 181 -22.55 38.36 -6.16
C VAL A 181 -23.05 39.73 -5.63
N THR A 182 -22.12 40.58 -5.18
CA THR A 182 -22.47 41.80 -4.45
C THR A 182 -22.84 42.96 -5.38
N ASN A 183 -22.11 43.14 -6.50
CA ASN A 183 -22.28 44.27 -7.39
C ASN A 183 -23.15 43.94 -8.62
N LYS A 184 -23.04 42.72 -9.16
CA LYS A 184 -23.80 42.28 -10.34
C LYS A 184 -25.07 41.50 -10.00
N GLY A 185 -25.30 41.21 -8.71
CA GLY A 185 -26.54 40.59 -8.22
C GLY A 185 -26.68 39.11 -8.64
N LYS A 186 -25.59 38.43 -8.99
CA LYS A 186 -25.60 36.97 -9.27
C LYS A 186 -25.90 36.21 -7.98
N HIS A 187 -26.66 35.15 -8.10
CA HIS A 187 -26.92 34.22 -7.00
C HIS A 187 -26.38 32.85 -7.38
N TYR A 188 -25.60 32.24 -6.48
CA TYR A 188 -25.09 30.88 -6.63
C TYR A 188 -25.47 30.03 -5.42
N ASP A 189 -25.94 28.80 -5.68
CA ASP A 189 -26.32 27.82 -4.67
C ASP A 189 -25.15 26.90 -4.31
N LEU A 190 -24.27 26.63 -5.29
CA LEU A 190 -23.11 25.75 -5.16
C LEU A 190 -21.88 26.37 -5.85
N CYS A 191 -20.77 26.34 -5.14
CA CYS A 191 -19.44 26.65 -5.65
C CYS A 191 -18.59 25.36 -5.67
N ILE A 192 -17.93 25.10 -6.80
CA ILE A 192 -16.91 24.04 -6.90
C ILE A 192 -15.57 24.72 -7.19
N ALA A 193 -14.64 24.63 -6.23
CA ALA A 193 -13.36 25.31 -6.32
C ALA A 193 -12.20 24.34 -6.44
N ILE A 194 -11.39 24.47 -7.51
CA ILE A 194 -10.22 23.61 -7.78
C ILE A 194 -9.02 24.47 -8.15
N GLY A 195 -7.92 24.30 -7.43
CA GLY A 195 -6.70 25.04 -7.66
C GLY A 195 -5.68 24.91 -6.51
N PRO A 196 -4.76 25.85 -6.38
CA PRO A 196 -3.85 25.88 -5.24
C PRO A 196 -4.59 25.89 -3.91
N MET A 197 -4.11 25.13 -2.91
CA MET A 197 -4.82 25.02 -1.61
C MET A 197 -5.08 26.38 -0.97
N ILE A 198 -4.14 27.31 -1.11
CA ILE A 198 -4.31 28.67 -0.59
C ILE A 198 -5.48 29.41 -1.27
N MET A 199 -5.65 29.23 -2.60
CA MET A 199 -6.80 29.79 -3.32
C MET A 199 -8.11 29.17 -2.83
N MET A 200 -8.18 27.84 -2.72
CA MET A 200 -9.37 27.14 -2.24
C MET A 200 -9.75 27.59 -0.82
N LYS A 201 -8.77 27.76 0.07
CA LYS A 201 -8.98 28.33 1.42
C LYS A 201 -9.69 29.68 1.36
N PHE A 202 -9.18 30.61 0.55
CA PHE A 202 -9.76 31.96 0.47
C PHE A 202 -11.14 31.96 -0.24
N VAL A 203 -11.34 31.12 -1.24
CA VAL A 203 -12.67 30.90 -1.84
C VAL A 203 -13.66 30.41 -0.79
N CYS A 204 -13.29 29.42 0.02
CA CYS A 204 -14.15 28.90 1.10
C CYS A 204 -14.47 29.96 2.15
N LEU A 205 -13.49 30.78 2.55
CA LEU A 205 -13.74 31.89 3.47
C LEU A 205 -14.71 32.95 2.88
N MET A 206 -14.61 33.19 1.58
CA MET A 206 -15.50 34.11 0.87
C MET A 206 -16.91 33.53 0.74
N THR A 207 -17.04 32.32 0.24
CA THR A 207 -18.32 31.64 0.03
C THR A 207 -19.08 31.39 1.34
N GLN A 208 -18.35 31.15 2.44
CA GLN A 208 -18.96 31.06 3.78
C GLN A 208 -19.65 32.38 4.18
N LYS A 209 -19.01 33.53 3.92
CA LYS A 209 -19.62 34.86 4.15
C LYS A 209 -20.82 35.09 3.27
N LEU A 210 -20.79 34.59 2.03
CA LEU A 210 -21.87 34.76 1.04
C LEU A 210 -22.99 33.72 1.19
N GLY A 211 -22.84 32.73 2.09
CA GLY A 211 -23.80 31.65 2.31
C GLY A 211 -23.88 30.63 1.16
N ILE A 212 -22.82 30.47 0.37
CA ILE A 212 -22.75 29.56 -0.76
C ILE A 212 -22.12 28.25 -0.33
N LYS A 213 -22.81 27.10 -0.50
CA LYS A 213 -22.22 25.76 -0.29
C LYS A 213 -20.98 25.59 -1.18
N THR A 214 -19.88 25.07 -0.65
CA THR A 214 -18.64 24.99 -1.41
C THR A 214 -18.01 23.61 -1.32
N ILE A 215 -17.72 23.01 -2.47
CA ILE A 215 -16.95 21.77 -2.62
C ILE A 215 -15.56 22.13 -3.14
N VAL A 216 -14.53 21.50 -2.58
CA VAL A 216 -13.14 21.64 -3.03
C VAL A 216 -12.55 20.31 -3.40
N SER A 217 -11.71 20.24 -4.43
CA SER A 217 -10.96 19.05 -4.81
C SER A 217 -9.51 19.18 -4.34
N LEU A 218 -9.10 18.35 -3.38
CA LEU A 218 -7.81 18.47 -2.70
C LEU A 218 -6.68 17.75 -3.45
N ASN A 219 -5.54 18.42 -3.56
CA ASN A 219 -4.30 17.89 -4.15
C ASN A 219 -3.32 17.43 -3.06
N SER A 220 -3.72 16.48 -2.23
CA SER A 220 -2.91 15.91 -1.15
C SER A 220 -1.75 15.05 -1.68
N LEU A 221 -0.69 14.88 -0.86
CA LEU A 221 0.37 13.89 -1.13
C LEU A 221 -0.24 12.48 -1.26
N MET A 222 0.17 11.74 -2.28
CA MET A 222 -0.30 10.36 -2.49
C MET A 222 0.84 9.44 -2.87
N VAL A 223 0.73 8.15 -2.50
CA VAL A 223 1.70 7.10 -2.84
C VAL A 223 1.00 5.93 -3.53
N ASP A 224 0.12 5.22 -2.81
CA ASP A 224 -0.57 4.05 -3.36
C ASP A 224 -1.89 4.42 -4.08
N GLY A 225 -2.60 5.44 -3.63
CA GLY A 225 -3.86 5.90 -4.21
C GLY A 225 -5.09 5.02 -3.87
N THR A 226 -4.91 3.96 -3.08
CA THR A 226 -5.97 2.98 -2.77
C THR A 226 -6.35 2.91 -1.28
N GLY A 227 -5.82 3.84 -0.47
CA GLY A 227 -6.07 3.92 0.97
C GLY A 227 -5.21 3.01 1.84
N MET A 228 -4.17 2.37 1.28
CA MET A 228 -3.31 1.44 2.03
C MET A 228 -2.16 2.13 2.77
N CYS A 229 -1.73 3.32 2.34
CA CYS A 229 -0.58 3.98 2.96
C CYS A 229 -0.96 5.09 3.96
N GLY A 230 -2.07 5.80 3.76
CA GLY A 230 -2.49 6.92 4.60
C GLY A 230 -1.67 8.21 4.41
N ALA A 231 -0.86 8.32 3.33
CA ALA A 231 -0.10 9.53 3.00
C ALA A 231 -1.02 10.73 2.73
N CYS A 232 -2.16 10.49 2.08
CA CYS A 232 -3.13 11.52 1.65
C CYS A 232 -4.14 11.94 2.72
N ARG A 233 -3.87 11.65 4.00
CA ARG A 233 -4.79 12.02 5.08
C ARG A 233 -4.93 13.52 5.22
N VAL A 234 -6.14 13.95 5.54
CA VAL A 234 -6.55 15.36 5.73
C VAL A 234 -7.64 15.42 6.81
N SER A 235 -7.69 16.50 7.58
CA SER A 235 -8.75 16.75 8.55
C SER A 235 -9.93 17.46 7.90
N VAL A 236 -11.12 16.84 7.96
CA VAL A 236 -12.38 17.40 7.46
C VAL A 236 -13.44 17.33 8.56
N GLY A 237 -13.89 18.46 9.06
CA GLY A 237 -14.85 18.53 10.17
C GLY A 237 -14.30 17.92 11.49
N GLY A 238 -12.99 17.93 11.68
CA GLY A 238 -12.31 17.31 12.83
C GLY A 238 -12.10 15.81 12.72
N GLU A 239 -12.52 15.17 11.61
CA GLU A 239 -12.28 13.76 11.33
C GLU A 239 -11.14 13.59 10.33
N MET A 240 -10.32 12.55 10.52
CA MET A 240 -9.29 12.15 9.56
C MET A 240 -9.94 11.45 8.37
N LYS A 241 -9.69 11.93 7.16
CA LYS A 241 -10.12 11.34 5.89
C LYS A 241 -8.90 11.03 5.02
N PHE A 242 -9.03 10.09 4.11
CA PHE A 242 -8.01 9.78 3.10
C PHE A 242 -8.48 10.26 1.72
N ALA A 243 -7.84 11.31 1.18
CA ALA A 243 -8.28 11.95 -0.06
C ALA A 243 -8.39 10.99 -1.26
N CYS A 244 -7.63 9.90 -1.28
CA CYS A 244 -7.67 8.91 -2.37
C CYS A 244 -8.87 7.96 -2.33
N ILE A 245 -9.56 7.81 -1.19
CA ILE A 245 -10.72 6.91 -1.07
C ILE A 245 -11.97 7.59 -0.53
N ASP A 246 -11.83 8.63 0.33
CA ASP A 246 -12.96 9.41 0.86
C ASP A 246 -13.26 10.64 0.01
N GLY A 247 -12.29 11.08 -0.85
CA GLY A 247 -12.35 12.25 -1.71
C GLY A 247 -12.07 11.90 -3.17
N PRO A 248 -11.43 12.80 -3.93
CA PRO A 248 -10.68 13.99 -3.53
C PRO A 248 -11.54 15.22 -3.20
N GLU A 249 -12.85 15.18 -3.46
CA GLU A 249 -13.77 16.28 -3.19
C GLU A 249 -14.29 16.22 -1.75
N PHE A 250 -14.37 17.40 -1.11
CA PHE A 250 -14.85 17.57 0.26
C PHE A 250 -15.60 18.88 0.44
N ASP A 251 -16.47 18.95 1.46
CA ASP A 251 -17.05 20.19 1.94
C ASP A 251 -15.94 21.16 2.36
N GLY A 252 -15.70 22.18 1.54
CA GLY A 252 -14.60 23.12 1.70
C GLY A 252 -14.65 23.92 3.01
N HIS A 253 -15.84 24.12 3.58
CA HIS A 253 -16.00 24.83 4.86
C HIS A 253 -15.56 23.97 6.07
N LYS A 254 -15.34 22.66 5.87
CA LYS A 254 -14.90 21.73 6.93
C LYS A 254 -13.44 21.30 6.81
N VAL A 255 -12.76 21.63 5.71
CA VAL A 255 -11.35 21.26 5.50
C VAL A 255 -10.42 22.12 6.36
N ASP A 256 -9.48 21.48 7.07
CA ASP A 256 -8.34 22.17 7.68
C ASP A 256 -7.25 22.44 6.64
N PHE A 257 -7.38 23.58 5.95
CA PHE A 257 -6.41 23.98 4.91
C PHE A 257 -5.02 24.28 5.45
N ASP A 258 -4.89 24.75 6.69
CA ASP A 258 -3.59 25.08 7.27
C ASP A 258 -2.77 23.82 7.53
N GLU A 259 -3.41 22.76 8.03
CA GLU A 259 -2.83 21.45 8.16
C GLU A 259 -2.46 20.87 6.78
N ALA A 260 -3.40 20.88 5.84
CA ALA A 260 -3.20 20.31 4.51
C ALA A 260 -2.04 20.97 3.74
N MET A 261 -1.92 22.32 3.80
CA MET A 261 -0.81 23.06 3.19
C MET A 261 0.54 22.77 3.81
N LYS A 262 0.61 22.56 5.14
CA LYS A 262 1.84 22.16 5.82
C LYS A 262 2.28 20.77 5.36
N ARG A 263 1.36 19.80 5.27
CA ARG A 263 1.66 18.44 4.82
C ARG A 263 2.18 18.36 3.38
N GLN A 264 1.73 19.22 2.47
CA GLN A 264 2.26 19.28 1.09
C GLN A 264 3.78 19.55 1.03
N ARG A 265 4.36 20.15 2.08
CA ARG A 265 5.78 20.49 2.16
C ARG A 265 6.62 19.43 2.87
N MET A 266 6.06 18.25 3.15
CA MET A 266 6.75 17.19 3.91
C MET A 266 7.99 16.64 3.20
N PHE A 267 7.98 16.61 1.86
CA PHE A 267 9.14 16.15 1.10
C PHE A 267 9.78 17.32 0.35
N PRO A 268 11.11 17.45 0.40
CA PRO A 268 11.82 18.43 -0.42
C PRO A 268 11.69 18.09 -1.91
N PRO A 269 11.80 19.07 -2.82
CA PRO A 269 11.69 18.87 -4.26
C PRO A 269 12.77 17.95 -4.86
N HIS A 270 13.86 17.72 -4.12
CA HIS A 270 14.96 16.82 -4.51
C HIS A 270 15.15 15.73 -3.47
N LYS A 271 15.43 14.50 -3.93
CA LYS A 271 15.70 13.36 -3.07
C LYS A 271 16.98 13.54 -2.26
N ILE A 272 16.94 13.26 -0.97
CA ILE A 272 18.12 13.12 -0.12
C ILE A 272 18.72 11.74 -0.37
N ALA A 273 19.98 11.67 -0.83
CA ALA A 273 20.68 10.42 -1.04
C ALA A 273 21.09 9.80 0.31
N PHE A 274 20.81 8.50 0.47
CA PHE A 274 21.31 7.73 1.60
C PHE A 274 22.56 6.97 1.17
N ASN A 275 23.63 7.04 1.97
CA ASN A 275 24.84 6.23 1.77
C ASN A 275 24.60 4.85 2.37
N THR A 276 24.30 3.87 1.52
CA THR A 276 24.34 2.46 1.89
C THR A 276 25.66 1.87 1.40
N GLU A 277 26.51 1.44 2.32
CA GLU A 277 27.81 0.87 1.98
C GLU A 277 27.65 -0.60 1.55
N ASP A 278 28.30 -0.99 0.45
CA ASP A 278 28.44 -2.37 0.04
C ASP A 278 29.55 -3.05 0.88
N HIS A 279 29.17 -3.94 1.80
CA HIS A 279 30.14 -4.66 2.63
C HIS A 279 30.21 -6.15 2.27
N LYS A 280 31.43 -6.66 2.16
CA LYS A 280 31.73 -8.12 2.12
C LYS A 280 31.94 -8.61 3.54
N CYS A 281 31.18 -9.61 3.97
CA CYS A 281 31.24 -10.19 5.31
C CYS A 281 32.22 -11.36 5.41
N ASN A 282 33.04 -11.39 6.48
CA ASN A 282 34.00 -12.44 6.78
C ASN A 282 33.56 -13.29 7.99
N LEU A 283 32.46 -14.05 7.89
CA LEU A 283 31.85 -14.80 9.01
C LEU A 283 32.13 -16.31 9.03
N THR A 284 33.18 -16.79 8.40
CA THR A 284 33.47 -18.23 8.27
C THR A 284 34.02 -18.88 9.55
N ALA A 285 34.80 -18.18 10.37
CA ALA A 285 35.55 -18.79 11.45
C ALA A 285 34.72 -19.28 12.66
N ALA A 286 33.72 -18.52 13.10
CA ALA A 286 32.93 -18.90 14.30
C ALA A 286 31.96 -20.08 14.06
N VAL A 287 31.49 -20.25 12.82
CA VAL A 287 30.59 -21.37 12.45
C VAL A 287 31.37 -22.65 12.27
N GLU A 288 32.58 -22.61 11.71
CA GLU A 288 33.42 -23.78 11.54
C GLU A 288 33.80 -24.41 12.90
N GLN A 289 34.03 -23.60 13.92
CA GLN A 289 34.34 -24.09 15.27
C GLN A 289 33.11 -24.75 15.94
N SER A 290 31.88 -24.25 15.72
CA SER A 290 30.67 -24.85 16.28
C SER A 290 30.25 -26.16 15.61
N LEU A 291 30.66 -26.39 14.36
CA LEU A 291 30.39 -27.66 13.63
C LEU A 291 31.28 -28.81 14.11
N ALA A 292 32.46 -28.51 14.63
CA ALA A 292 33.39 -29.54 15.17
C ALA A 292 32.90 -30.11 16.52
N GLU A 293 32.06 -29.42 17.27
CA GLU A 293 31.51 -29.81 18.58
C GLU A 293 29.97 -29.97 18.55
N PHE A 294 29.42 -30.59 17.50
CA PHE A 294 27.98 -30.67 17.30
C PHE A 294 27.26 -31.42 18.44
N ASP A 295 26.41 -30.69 19.18
CA ASP A 295 25.50 -31.22 20.20
C ASP A 295 24.07 -31.34 19.65
N LYS A 296 23.55 -32.56 19.51
CA LYS A 296 22.17 -32.82 19.06
C LYS A 296 21.09 -32.17 19.90
N LYS A 297 21.40 -31.68 21.09
CA LYS A 297 20.46 -30.97 21.96
C LYS A 297 20.28 -29.50 21.55
N LYS A 298 21.25 -28.90 20.87
CA LYS A 298 21.29 -27.53 20.42
C LYS A 298 21.01 -27.41 18.92
N ARG A 299 20.46 -26.32 18.49
CA ARG A 299 20.34 -25.98 17.06
C ARG A 299 21.70 -25.75 16.44
N VAL A 300 21.86 -26.14 15.18
CA VAL A 300 22.97 -25.65 14.37
C VAL A 300 22.83 -24.14 14.23
N PRO A 301 23.87 -23.36 14.60
CA PRO A 301 23.83 -21.91 14.43
C PRO A 301 23.62 -21.51 12.96
N VAL A 302 22.89 -20.43 12.74
CA VAL A 302 22.69 -19.88 11.39
C VAL A 302 23.67 -18.75 11.18
N ARG A 303 24.28 -18.67 10.01
CA ARG A 303 25.15 -17.56 9.64
C ARG A 303 24.35 -16.31 9.37
N GLU A 304 24.76 -15.21 9.97
CA GLU A 304 24.13 -13.90 9.84
C GLU A 304 25.18 -12.82 9.67
N GLN A 305 24.78 -11.68 9.09
CA GLN A 305 25.63 -10.50 9.07
C GLN A 305 25.85 -9.96 10.51
N GLU A 306 27.06 -9.49 10.80
CA GLU A 306 27.35 -8.82 12.07
C GLU A 306 26.43 -7.61 12.30
N PRO A 307 25.95 -7.37 13.54
CA PRO A 307 25.01 -6.30 13.85
C PRO A 307 25.42 -4.91 13.37
N ASP A 308 26.71 -4.54 13.56
CA ASP A 308 27.25 -3.25 13.17
C ASP A 308 27.42 -3.07 11.65
N VAL A 309 27.37 -4.17 10.90
CA VAL A 309 27.39 -4.19 9.44
C VAL A 309 25.98 -4.17 8.89
N ARG A 310 25.12 -5.10 9.36
CA ARG A 310 23.77 -5.26 8.83
C ARG A 310 22.85 -4.07 9.09
N ASN A 311 23.09 -3.27 10.14
CA ASN A 311 22.31 -2.09 10.44
C ASN A 311 22.59 -0.87 9.52
N LYS A 312 23.49 -1.02 8.53
CA LYS A 312 23.87 0.02 7.55
C LYS A 312 23.57 -0.33 6.11
N ASN A 313 23.05 -1.54 5.83
CA ASN A 313 22.76 -2.00 4.49
C ASN A 313 21.39 -2.70 4.41
N PHE A 314 20.90 -2.93 3.19
CA PHE A 314 19.63 -3.61 2.93
C PHE A 314 19.81 -5.05 2.42
N GLU A 315 21.04 -5.58 2.47
CA GLU A 315 21.30 -6.99 2.12
C GLU A 315 20.66 -7.94 3.13
N GLU A 316 20.34 -9.16 2.69
CA GLU A 316 19.69 -10.17 3.53
C GLU A 316 20.52 -10.46 4.79
N VAL A 317 19.91 -10.34 5.95
CA VAL A 317 20.59 -10.49 7.26
C VAL A 317 21.07 -11.93 7.48
N CYS A 318 20.22 -12.91 7.22
CA CYS A 318 20.48 -14.32 7.47
C CYS A 318 20.92 -15.00 6.17
N PHE A 319 22.06 -15.69 6.18
CA PHE A 319 22.58 -16.42 5.01
C PHE A 319 22.00 -17.83 4.85
N GLY A 320 21.32 -18.35 5.87
CA GLY A 320 20.78 -19.71 5.86
C GLY A 320 21.85 -20.77 6.10
N TYR A 321 21.48 -22.05 5.93
CA TYR A 321 22.37 -23.19 6.05
C TYR A 321 23.07 -23.53 4.72
N ASN A 322 24.29 -24.02 4.81
CA ASN A 322 24.90 -24.78 3.73
C ASN A 322 24.48 -26.27 3.80
N ASP A 323 24.94 -27.09 2.85
CA ASP A 323 24.59 -28.53 2.77
C ASP A 323 24.98 -29.33 4.03
N GLN A 324 26.15 -29.06 4.59
CA GLN A 324 26.62 -29.75 5.80
C GLN A 324 25.81 -29.36 7.03
N GLU A 325 25.58 -28.05 7.23
CA GLU A 325 24.78 -27.50 8.32
C GLU A 325 23.34 -28.00 8.27
N ALA A 326 22.74 -28.03 7.08
CA ALA A 326 21.37 -28.52 6.86
C ALA A 326 21.26 -30.03 7.20
N LYS A 327 22.22 -30.87 6.78
CA LYS A 327 22.25 -32.31 7.11
C LYS A 327 22.40 -32.54 8.61
N LEU A 328 23.28 -31.77 9.28
CA LEU A 328 23.45 -31.86 10.73
C LEU A 328 22.16 -31.48 11.46
N GLU A 329 21.52 -30.34 11.10
CA GLU A 329 20.27 -29.94 11.72
C GLU A 329 19.13 -30.93 11.41
N ALA A 330 19.04 -31.44 10.18
CA ALA A 330 18.07 -32.48 9.79
C ALA A 330 18.24 -33.77 10.61
N SER A 331 19.49 -34.12 11.02
CA SER A 331 19.76 -35.29 11.84
C SER A 331 19.15 -35.22 13.25
N ARG A 332 18.76 -34.06 13.73
CA ARG A 332 18.08 -33.84 15.03
C ARG A 332 16.61 -34.24 14.99
N CYS A 333 16.00 -34.31 13.80
CA CYS A 333 14.60 -34.69 13.66
C CYS A 333 14.36 -36.14 14.07
N LEU A 334 13.41 -36.38 14.97
CA LEU A 334 13.07 -37.71 15.51
C LEU A 334 12.16 -38.52 14.59
N ASN A 335 11.73 -37.98 13.47
CA ASN A 335 10.77 -38.60 12.52
C ASN A 335 9.54 -39.20 13.25
N CYS A 336 8.84 -38.38 14.01
CA CYS A 336 7.74 -38.75 14.88
C CYS A 336 6.60 -39.45 14.15
N LYS A 337 6.03 -40.54 14.68
CA LYS A 337 4.84 -41.21 14.13
C LYS A 337 3.60 -40.32 14.13
N VAL A 338 3.46 -39.41 15.11
CA VAL A 338 2.37 -38.43 15.22
C VAL A 338 3.00 -37.02 15.32
N PRO A 339 3.41 -36.44 14.19
CA PRO A 339 4.18 -35.22 14.18
C PRO A 339 3.29 -34.00 14.53
N GLN A 340 3.52 -33.42 15.72
CA GLN A 340 2.80 -32.23 16.16
C GLN A 340 3.16 -30.99 15.30
N CYS A 341 4.39 -30.94 14.77
CA CYS A 341 4.84 -29.89 13.87
C CYS A 341 4.00 -29.81 12.57
N VAL A 342 3.55 -30.94 12.03
CA VAL A 342 2.66 -30.99 10.86
C VAL A 342 1.29 -30.41 11.21
N LYS A 343 0.70 -30.81 12.35
CA LYS A 343 -0.60 -30.31 12.79
C LYS A 343 -0.60 -28.81 13.07
N ALA A 344 0.55 -28.28 13.52
CA ALA A 344 0.72 -26.86 13.81
C ALA A 344 1.08 -26.02 12.58
N CYS A 345 1.32 -26.65 11.43
CA CYS A 345 1.53 -25.97 10.17
C CYS A 345 0.17 -25.68 9.51
N PRO A 346 -0.19 -24.40 9.24
CA PRO A 346 -1.47 -24.04 8.65
C PRO A 346 -1.78 -24.67 7.28
N VAL A 347 -0.75 -25.09 6.55
CA VAL A 347 -0.89 -25.80 5.26
C VAL A 347 -0.51 -27.30 5.34
N ASN A 348 -0.24 -27.81 6.54
CA ASN A 348 0.03 -29.22 6.80
C ASN A 348 1.20 -29.82 6.00
N ILE A 349 2.33 -29.11 5.87
CA ILE A 349 3.54 -29.63 5.23
C ILE A 349 3.97 -30.91 5.92
N ASN A 350 4.32 -31.97 5.15
CA ASN A 350 4.87 -33.21 5.70
C ASN A 350 6.32 -33.01 6.16
N ILE A 351 6.46 -32.33 7.32
CA ILE A 351 7.74 -31.87 7.86
C ILE A 351 8.71 -33.01 8.11
N PRO A 352 8.36 -34.15 8.76
CA PRO A 352 9.31 -35.24 8.94
C PRO A 352 9.83 -35.81 7.63
N ALA A 353 8.95 -35.90 6.60
CA ALA A 353 9.35 -36.51 5.33
C ALA A 353 10.37 -35.63 4.58
N PHE A 354 10.14 -34.31 4.46
CA PHE A 354 11.07 -33.43 3.76
C PHE A 354 12.42 -33.34 4.51
N ILE A 355 12.40 -33.28 5.84
CA ILE A 355 13.64 -33.27 6.66
C ILE A 355 14.42 -34.57 6.50
N GLN A 356 13.74 -35.72 6.46
CA GLN A 356 14.40 -36.97 6.22
C GLN A 356 15.12 -37.00 4.86
N LYS A 357 14.52 -36.39 3.82
CA LYS A 357 15.14 -36.26 2.50
C LYS A 357 16.39 -35.36 2.49
N ILE A 358 16.37 -34.26 3.24
CA ILE A 358 17.58 -33.44 3.44
C ILE A 358 18.69 -34.24 4.09
N LYS A 359 18.37 -35.02 5.13
CA LYS A 359 19.33 -35.91 5.81
C LYS A 359 19.93 -36.94 4.88
N GLU A 360 19.14 -37.49 3.95
CA GLU A 360 19.57 -38.44 2.92
C GLU A 360 20.38 -37.78 1.78
N GLY A 361 20.36 -36.46 1.69
CA GLY A 361 20.98 -35.68 0.60
C GLY A 361 20.13 -35.59 -0.67
N ASP A 362 18.86 -36.02 -0.60
CA ASP A 362 17.90 -35.94 -1.71
C ASP A 362 17.10 -34.69 -1.63
N ASN A 363 17.74 -33.54 -1.90
CA ASN A 363 17.12 -32.24 -1.85
C ASN A 363 16.01 -32.07 -2.91
N LYS A 364 16.11 -32.79 -4.04
CA LYS A 364 15.10 -32.75 -5.10
C LYS A 364 13.77 -33.33 -4.62
N GLU A 365 13.80 -34.48 -3.96
CA GLU A 365 12.59 -35.07 -3.41
C GLU A 365 12.10 -34.28 -2.19
N SER A 366 13.03 -33.69 -1.41
CA SER A 366 12.65 -32.83 -0.29
C SER A 366 11.79 -31.63 -0.71
N ILE A 367 12.20 -30.88 -1.75
CA ILE A 367 11.39 -29.75 -2.24
C ILE A 367 10.07 -30.21 -2.85
N ARG A 368 10.03 -31.34 -3.56
CA ARG A 368 8.80 -31.92 -4.09
C ARG A 368 7.77 -32.20 -3.00
N ILE A 369 8.21 -32.77 -1.86
CA ILE A 369 7.32 -32.99 -0.71
C ILE A 369 6.77 -31.69 -0.14
N ILE A 370 7.57 -30.64 -0.08
CA ILE A 370 7.10 -29.33 0.40
C ILE A 370 6.05 -28.75 -0.56
N HIS A 371 6.28 -28.84 -1.88
CA HIS A 371 5.39 -28.30 -2.91
C HIS A 371 4.01 -29.00 -2.98
N GLU A 372 3.85 -30.19 -2.39
CA GLU A 372 2.52 -30.83 -2.23
C GLU A 372 1.58 -29.97 -1.35
N SER A 373 2.15 -29.21 -0.42
CA SER A 373 1.39 -28.42 0.55
C SER A 373 1.65 -26.92 0.52
N SER A 374 2.88 -26.51 0.20
CA SER A 374 3.31 -25.09 0.24
C SER A 374 3.64 -24.55 -1.15
N THR A 375 3.07 -23.41 -1.51
CA THR A 375 3.33 -22.72 -2.77
C THR A 375 4.55 -21.79 -2.69
N LEU A 376 4.88 -21.28 -1.48
CA LEU A 376 5.88 -20.24 -1.26
C LEU A 376 6.92 -20.67 -0.19
N PRO A 377 7.65 -21.77 -0.36
CA PRO A 377 8.51 -22.31 0.68
C PRO A 377 9.72 -21.42 1.01
N ALA A 378 10.34 -20.77 0.03
CA ALA A 378 11.46 -19.86 0.29
C ALA A 378 11.04 -18.63 1.10
N ILE A 379 9.81 -18.13 0.88
CA ILE A 379 9.21 -17.05 1.66
C ILE A 379 8.85 -17.55 3.06
N CYS A 380 8.13 -18.68 3.17
CA CYS A 380 7.69 -19.23 4.46
C CYS A 380 8.87 -19.55 5.38
N GLY A 381 9.94 -20.13 4.86
CA GLY A 381 11.17 -20.43 5.61
C GLY A 381 11.84 -19.18 6.21
N ARG A 382 11.57 -17.97 5.63
CA ARG A 382 12.10 -16.69 6.11
C ARG A 382 11.18 -15.95 7.07
N VAL A 383 9.84 -15.97 6.82
CA VAL A 383 8.92 -15.03 7.48
C VAL A 383 7.88 -15.68 8.39
N CYS A 384 7.67 -17.00 8.36
CA CYS A 384 6.76 -17.67 9.27
C CYS A 384 7.19 -17.48 10.74
N PRO A 385 6.24 -17.30 11.67
CA PRO A 385 6.53 -17.33 13.11
C PRO A 385 6.65 -18.78 13.60
N GLN A 386 7.72 -19.48 13.18
CA GLN A 386 7.92 -20.90 13.43
C GLN A 386 7.90 -21.22 14.93
N GLU A 387 8.39 -20.31 15.77
CA GLU A 387 8.42 -20.42 17.22
C GLU A 387 7.04 -20.58 17.88
N SER A 388 5.97 -20.10 17.22
CA SER A 388 4.57 -20.27 17.66
C SER A 388 3.80 -21.32 16.85
N GLN A 389 4.41 -21.92 15.83
CA GLN A 389 3.81 -22.90 14.92
C GLN A 389 4.56 -24.24 14.96
N CYS A 390 5.17 -24.63 13.83
CA CYS A 390 5.83 -25.93 13.68
C CYS A 390 6.97 -26.17 14.68
N GLU A 391 7.84 -25.20 14.88
CA GLU A 391 8.97 -25.32 15.83
C GLU A 391 8.49 -25.28 17.28
N GLY A 392 7.53 -24.39 17.62
CA GLY A 392 6.92 -24.33 18.93
C GLY A 392 6.20 -25.63 19.34
N SER A 393 5.75 -26.42 18.36
CA SER A 393 5.11 -27.73 18.57
C SER A 393 6.08 -28.90 18.40
N CYS A 394 7.35 -28.64 18.13
CA CYS A 394 8.35 -29.69 17.98
C CYS A 394 8.63 -30.39 19.31
N ILE A 395 8.56 -31.72 19.33
CA ILE A 395 8.75 -32.52 20.56
C ILE A 395 10.17 -32.38 21.15
N MET A 396 11.17 -32.09 20.32
CA MET A 396 12.51 -31.77 20.77
C MET A 396 12.54 -30.54 21.70
N GLY A 397 11.70 -29.53 21.42
CA GLY A 397 11.59 -28.31 22.21
C GLY A 397 11.12 -28.48 23.66
N LYS A 398 10.67 -29.70 24.06
CA LYS A 398 10.27 -29.96 25.44
C LYS A 398 11.46 -30.06 26.41
N LYS A 399 12.62 -30.45 25.92
CA LYS A 399 13.84 -30.69 26.76
C LYS A 399 15.11 -30.08 26.16
N ASN A 400 15.08 -29.76 24.90
CA ASN A 400 16.21 -29.27 24.08
C ASN A 400 15.72 -28.15 23.17
N ASP A 401 16.56 -27.58 22.31
CA ASP A 401 16.14 -26.69 21.27
C ASP A 401 15.26 -27.45 20.25
N PRO A 402 14.12 -26.91 19.82
CA PRO A 402 13.34 -27.50 18.72
C PRO A 402 14.17 -27.54 17.44
N VAL A 403 13.87 -28.46 16.53
CA VAL A 403 14.49 -28.49 15.19
C VAL A 403 14.21 -27.18 14.45
N ALA A 404 15.20 -26.61 13.79
CA ALA A 404 15.10 -25.38 13.01
C ALA A 404 14.39 -25.64 11.67
N ILE A 405 13.09 -25.93 11.74
CA ILE A 405 12.27 -26.41 10.61
C ILE A 405 12.23 -25.35 9.51
N GLY A 406 12.01 -24.09 9.88
CA GLY A 406 11.96 -22.98 8.91
C GLY A 406 13.30 -22.75 8.20
N LYS A 407 14.43 -22.92 8.89
CA LYS A 407 15.76 -22.81 8.27
C LYS A 407 16.03 -23.96 7.30
N LEU A 408 15.53 -25.16 7.58
CA LEU A 408 15.60 -26.31 6.67
C LEU A 408 14.69 -26.18 5.46
N GLU A 409 13.46 -25.66 5.65
CA GLU A 409 12.53 -25.31 4.56
C GLU A 409 13.18 -24.28 3.64
N ARG A 410 13.73 -23.22 4.21
CA ARG A 410 14.49 -22.21 3.47
C ARG A 410 15.66 -22.81 2.68
N TYR A 411 16.47 -23.63 3.34
CA TYR A 411 17.65 -24.25 2.71
C TYR A 411 17.28 -25.02 1.45
N VAL A 412 16.28 -25.90 1.53
CA VAL A 412 15.93 -26.73 0.37
C VAL A 412 15.25 -25.93 -0.73
N ALA A 413 14.47 -24.88 -0.39
CA ALA A 413 13.88 -23.99 -1.36
C ALA A 413 14.93 -23.13 -2.09
N ASP A 414 15.91 -22.59 -1.36
CA ASP A 414 17.04 -21.84 -1.93
C ASP A 414 17.90 -22.76 -2.82
N TRP A 415 18.20 -23.97 -2.35
CA TRP A 415 18.93 -24.98 -3.12
C TRP A 415 18.20 -25.32 -4.43
N ALA A 416 16.90 -25.54 -4.40
CA ALA A 416 16.11 -25.86 -5.60
C ALA A 416 16.17 -24.72 -6.63
N ARG A 417 16.05 -23.48 -6.18
CA ARG A 417 16.15 -22.29 -7.05
C ARG A 417 17.55 -22.16 -7.67
N GLU A 418 18.62 -22.32 -6.87
CA GLU A 418 20.01 -22.21 -7.34
C GLU A 418 20.39 -23.32 -8.32
N ASN A 419 19.78 -24.50 -8.19
CA ASN A 419 19.98 -25.63 -9.09
C ASN A 419 18.94 -25.70 -10.22
N ASN A 420 18.09 -24.67 -10.38
CA ASN A 420 17.05 -24.60 -11.39
C ASN A 420 16.15 -25.86 -11.43
N VAL A 421 15.79 -26.38 -10.24
CA VAL A 421 14.90 -27.53 -10.13
C VAL A 421 13.49 -27.08 -10.49
N THR A 422 12.98 -27.53 -11.62
CA THR A 422 11.62 -27.31 -12.09
C THR A 422 10.82 -28.60 -12.04
N GLU A 423 9.57 -28.52 -11.58
CA GLU A 423 8.64 -29.63 -11.68
C GLU A 423 7.89 -29.51 -13.01
N GLU A 424 8.00 -30.52 -13.87
CA GLU A 424 7.16 -30.61 -15.06
C GLU A 424 5.74 -31.01 -14.63
N VAL A 425 4.83 -30.05 -14.59
CA VAL A 425 3.41 -30.31 -14.32
C VAL A 425 2.67 -30.31 -15.65
N ASN A 426 2.24 -31.48 -16.09
CA ASN A 426 1.41 -31.60 -17.30
C ASN A 426 -0.04 -31.24 -16.94
N ILE A 427 -0.39 -29.97 -17.11
CA ILE A 427 -1.72 -29.44 -16.77
C ILE A 427 -2.62 -29.49 -18.01
N LYS A 428 -3.69 -30.28 -17.93
CA LYS A 428 -4.76 -30.27 -18.94
C LYS A 428 -5.75 -29.17 -18.62
N LYS A 429 -5.74 -28.10 -19.39
CA LYS A 429 -6.69 -26.98 -19.24
C LYS A 429 -8.13 -27.42 -19.52
N ASN A 430 -9.07 -26.96 -18.69
CA ASN A 430 -10.50 -27.24 -18.79
C ASN A 430 -11.32 -26.11 -19.44
N GLY A 431 -10.68 -24.97 -19.81
CA GLY A 431 -11.30 -23.82 -20.44
C GLY A 431 -12.15 -22.95 -19.51
N VAL A 432 -12.18 -23.22 -18.22
CA VAL A 432 -12.95 -22.44 -17.24
C VAL A 432 -12.07 -21.35 -16.64
N LYS A 433 -12.54 -20.10 -16.70
CA LYS A 433 -11.82 -18.92 -16.22
C LYS A 433 -12.18 -18.58 -14.78
N ILE A 434 -11.18 -18.34 -13.96
CA ILE A 434 -11.30 -17.88 -12.56
C ILE A 434 -10.55 -16.58 -12.39
N ALA A 435 -11.19 -15.58 -11.77
CA ALA A 435 -10.57 -14.31 -11.43
C ALA A 435 -10.10 -14.31 -9.97
N VAL A 436 -8.91 -13.75 -9.71
CA VAL A 436 -8.36 -13.58 -8.36
C VAL A 436 -8.02 -12.13 -8.15
N VAL A 437 -8.48 -11.55 -7.04
CA VAL A 437 -8.30 -10.12 -6.72
C VAL A 437 -7.12 -9.96 -5.78
N CYS A 438 -6.14 -9.15 -6.19
CA CYS A 438 -4.82 -8.94 -5.60
C CYS A 438 -3.87 -10.15 -5.75
N SER A 439 -2.58 -9.92 -5.50
CA SER A 439 -1.51 -10.89 -5.74
C SER A 439 -0.74 -11.28 -4.47
N GLY A 440 -1.35 -11.08 -3.29
CA GLY A 440 -0.76 -11.47 -2.02
C GLY A 440 -0.66 -12.99 -1.83
N PRO A 441 -0.09 -13.45 -0.69
CA PRO A 441 0.15 -14.88 -0.43
C PRO A 441 -1.08 -15.78 -0.59
N SER A 442 -2.24 -15.31 -0.17
CA SER A 442 -3.51 -16.04 -0.28
C SER A 442 -3.91 -16.25 -1.74
N SER A 443 -3.79 -15.19 -2.54
CA SER A 443 -4.07 -15.21 -3.99
C SER A 443 -3.11 -16.16 -4.71
N LEU A 444 -1.81 -16.06 -4.43
CA LEU A 444 -0.79 -16.91 -5.06
C LEU A 444 -1.02 -18.40 -4.78
N ALA A 445 -1.36 -18.75 -3.52
CA ALA A 445 -1.67 -20.11 -3.14
C ALA A 445 -2.96 -20.65 -3.80
N CYS A 446 -4.03 -19.85 -3.80
CA CYS A 446 -5.28 -20.19 -4.46
C CYS A 446 -5.09 -20.38 -5.97
N SER A 447 -4.41 -19.44 -6.62
CA SER A 447 -4.15 -19.46 -8.06
C SER A 447 -3.29 -20.66 -8.49
N SER A 448 -2.26 -20.99 -7.69
CA SER A 448 -1.40 -22.17 -7.94
C SER A 448 -2.21 -23.47 -7.90
N ASP A 449 -3.04 -23.65 -6.85
CA ASP A 449 -3.84 -24.88 -6.72
C ASP A 449 -4.90 -24.97 -7.83
N LEU A 450 -5.60 -23.88 -8.15
CA LEU A 450 -6.57 -23.83 -9.25
C LEU A 450 -5.94 -24.10 -10.62
N ALA A 451 -4.76 -23.53 -10.89
CA ALA A 451 -4.03 -23.78 -12.14
C ALA A 451 -3.63 -25.26 -12.26
N LYS A 452 -3.15 -25.89 -11.18
CA LYS A 452 -2.87 -27.35 -11.13
C LYS A 452 -4.12 -28.20 -11.39
N MET A 453 -5.33 -27.71 -11.04
CA MET A 453 -6.61 -28.37 -11.35
C MET A 453 -7.08 -28.14 -12.78
N GLY A 454 -6.36 -27.36 -13.59
CA GLY A 454 -6.63 -27.09 -14.99
C GLY A 454 -7.42 -25.82 -15.30
N TYR A 455 -7.72 -24.99 -14.31
CA TYR A 455 -8.42 -23.71 -14.50
C TYR A 455 -7.53 -22.66 -15.17
N GLU A 456 -8.14 -21.75 -15.93
CA GLU A 456 -7.51 -20.55 -16.48
C GLU A 456 -7.62 -19.42 -15.46
N VAL A 457 -6.54 -19.15 -14.74
CA VAL A 457 -6.53 -18.19 -13.63
C VAL A 457 -5.90 -16.89 -14.04
N THR A 458 -6.62 -15.78 -13.80
CA THR A 458 -6.09 -14.41 -13.93
C THR A 458 -6.11 -13.70 -12.58
N ILE A 459 -4.96 -13.24 -12.14
CA ILE A 459 -4.79 -12.38 -10.96
C ILE A 459 -4.84 -10.91 -11.40
N PHE A 460 -5.68 -10.12 -10.75
CA PHE A 460 -5.78 -8.66 -10.94
C PHE A 460 -5.16 -7.95 -9.76
N GLU A 461 -4.08 -7.22 -9.99
CA GLU A 461 -3.31 -6.50 -8.96
C GLU A 461 -3.43 -4.99 -9.14
N ALA A 462 -3.76 -4.27 -8.07
CA ALA A 462 -3.90 -2.82 -8.08
C ALA A 462 -2.55 -2.08 -8.18
N LEU A 463 -1.49 -2.67 -7.64
CA LEU A 463 -0.15 -2.11 -7.67
C LEU A 463 0.58 -2.48 -8.97
N HIS A 464 1.61 -1.70 -9.30
CA HIS A 464 2.47 -1.94 -10.47
C HIS A 464 3.40 -3.16 -10.32
N ARG A 465 3.45 -3.78 -9.14
CA ARG A 465 4.21 -5.01 -8.85
C ARG A 465 3.35 -5.99 -8.08
N SER A 466 3.47 -7.26 -8.44
CA SER A 466 2.80 -8.36 -7.75
C SER A 466 3.48 -8.72 -6.42
N GLY A 467 2.76 -9.48 -5.58
CA GLY A 467 3.24 -9.99 -4.30
C GLY A 467 2.54 -9.42 -3.07
N GLY A 468 1.78 -8.32 -3.22
CA GLY A 468 1.10 -7.68 -2.08
C GLY A 468 2.08 -7.33 -0.97
N VAL A 469 1.76 -7.69 0.29
CA VAL A 469 2.60 -7.41 1.47
C VAL A 469 4.03 -7.96 1.38
N LEU A 470 4.25 -9.01 0.60
CA LEU A 470 5.60 -9.55 0.35
C LEU A 470 6.49 -8.53 -0.38
N SER A 471 5.89 -7.71 -1.23
CA SER A 471 6.59 -6.70 -2.03
C SER A 471 6.64 -5.34 -1.35
N TYR A 472 5.54 -4.84 -0.79
CA TYR A 472 5.50 -3.49 -0.20
C TYR A 472 5.82 -3.46 1.29
N GLY A 473 5.48 -4.52 2.06
CA GLY A 473 5.50 -4.47 3.53
C GLY A 473 6.77 -5.03 4.16
N ILE A 474 7.20 -6.23 3.76
CA ILE A 474 8.36 -6.90 4.37
C ILE A 474 9.66 -6.32 3.79
N PRO A 475 10.65 -5.91 4.61
CA PRO A 475 11.89 -5.30 4.11
C PRO A 475 12.79 -6.25 3.31
N GLU A 476 13.59 -5.65 2.39
CA GLU A 476 14.56 -6.37 1.56
C GLU A 476 15.53 -7.22 2.37
N PHE A 477 16.04 -6.71 3.50
CA PHE A 477 16.98 -7.40 4.38
C PHE A 477 16.40 -8.62 5.12
N ARG A 478 15.05 -8.79 5.12
CA ARG A 478 14.34 -9.98 5.62
C ARG A 478 13.86 -10.88 4.51
N LEU A 479 13.40 -10.30 3.42
CA LEU A 479 12.78 -10.99 2.30
C LEU A 479 13.21 -10.32 0.99
N PRO A 480 14.30 -10.76 0.36
CA PRO A 480 14.79 -10.21 -0.89
C PRO A 480 13.74 -10.31 -2.02
N LYS A 481 13.47 -9.16 -2.71
CA LYS A 481 12.39 -9.11 -3.69
C LYS A 481 12.76 -9.87 -4.97
N SER A 482 13.85 -9.46 -5.61
CA SER A 482 14.26 -10.04 -6.90
C SER A 482 14.77 -11.49 -6.78
N LYS A 483 15.44 -11.81 -5.67
CA LYS A 483 16.05 -13.13 -5.47
C LYS A 483 15.05 -14.18 -4.97
N VAL A 484 13.98 -13.77 -4.26
CA VAL A 484 13.06 -14.69 -3.59
C VAL A 484 11.62 -14.45 -4.03
N VAL A 485 11.06 -13.27 -3.77
CA VAL A 485 9.62 -13.02 -4.00
C VAL A 485 9.25 -13.15 -5.48
N GLU A 486 9.99 -12.47 -6.36
CA GLU A 486 9.74 -12.51 -7.80
C GLU A 486 9.93 -13.94 -8.35
N LYS A 487 10.91 -14.70 -7.83
CA LYS A 487 11.15 -16.06 -8.28
C LYS A 487 10.05 -17.05 -7.87
N GLU A 488 9.52 -16.95 -6.65
CA GLU A 488 8.37 -17.78 -6.26
C GLU A 488 7.09 -17.41 -6.99
N ILE A 489 6.90 -16.12 -7.34
CA ILE A 489 5.79 -15.69 -8.20
C ILE A 489 5.98 -16.21 -9.63
N GLU A 490 7.21 -16.21 -10.17
CA GLU A 490 7.52 -16.80 -11.47
C GLU A 490 7.13 -18.30 -11.52
N GLU A 491 7.34 -19.06 -10.45
CA GLU A 491 6.91 -20.49 -10.40
C GLU A 491 5.36 -20.61 -10.50
N VAL A 492 4.61 -19.68 -9.90
CA VAL A 492 3.15 -19.65 -10.04
C VAL A 492 2.74 -19.31 -11.48
N THR A 493 3.42 -18.35 -12.12
CA THR A 493 3.11 -17.98 -13.53
C THR A 493 3.46 -19.08 -14.53
N LYS A 494 4.50 -19.88 -14.26
CA LYS A 494 4.84 -21.08 -15.08
C LYS A 494 3.73 -22.12 -15.11
N LEU A 495 2.82 -22.15 -14.12
CA LEU A 495 1.62 -22.98 -14.15
C LEU A 495 0.53 -22.45 -15.11
N GLY A 496 0.78 -21.31 -15.78
CA GLY A 496 -0.14 -20.67 -16.70
C GLY A 496 -1.08 -19.64 -16.03
N VAL A 497 -0.76 -19.20 -14.82
CA VAL A 497 -1.45 -18.09 -14.16
C VAL A 497 -1.04 -16.76 -14.79
N GLU A 498 -2.01 -15.97 -15.24
CA GLU A 498 -1.78 -14.61 -15.76
C GLU A 498 -1.86 -13.60 -14.60
N ILE A 499 -0.94 -12.63 -14.53
CA ILE A 499 -1.00 -11.52 -13.56
C ILE A 499 -1.11 -10.21 -14.32
N LYS A 500 -2.16 -9.44 -14.03
CA LYS A 500 -2.42 -8.10 -14.60
C LYS A 500 -2.29 -7.06 -13.50
N CYS A 501 -1.17 -6.33 -13.53
CA CYS A 501 -0.95 -5.18 -12.64
C CYS A 501 -1.70 -3.93 -13.13
N ASP A 502 -1.82 -2.92 -12.27
CA ASP A 502 -2.51 -1.65 -12.50
C ASP A 502 -4.01 -1.82 -12.82
N VAL A 503 -4.62 -2.90 -12.35
CA VAL A 503 -6.06 -3.17 -12.49
C VAL A 503 -6.73 -3.14 -11.11
N LEU A 504 -7.52 -2.11 -10.87
CA LEU A 504 -8.23 -1.90 -9.60
C LEU A 504 -9.61 -2.52 -9.65
N ILE A 505 -9.76 -3.68 -9.03
CA ILE A 505 -11.10 -4.28 -8.87
C ILE A 505 -11.93 -3.43 -7.90
N GLY A 506 -13.15 -3.10 -8.35
CA GLY A 506 -14.04 -2.14 -7.69
C GLY A 506 -13.98 -0.72 -8.27
N LYS A 507 -13.02 -0.43 -9.16
CA LYS A 507 -12.91 0.88 -9.84
C LYS A 507 -12.77 0.73 -11.36
N SER A 508 -11.62 0.25 -11.86
CA SER A 508 -11.41 0.04 -13.31
C SER A 508 -12.18 -1.18 -13.86
N VAL A 509 -12.36 -2.19 -13.03
CA VAL A 509 -13.12 -3.41 -13.33
C VAL A 509 -13.91 -3.78 -12.08
N THR A 510 -15.22 -3.99 -12.19
CA THR A 510 -16.09 -4.44 -11.09
C THR A 510 -16.12 -5.98 -11.01
N ILE A 511 -16.65 -6.51 -9.91
CA ILE A 511 -16.91 -7.95 -9.79
C ILE A 511 -17.92 -8.42 -10.87
N ASP A 512 -18.89 -7.58 -11.22
CA ASP A 512 -19.87 -7.89 -12.28
C ASP A 512 -19.21 -7.90 -13.66
N ASP A 513 -18.34 -6.93 -13.95
CA ASP A 513 -17.56 -6.95 -15.21
C ASP A 513 -16.75 -8.26 -15.34
N LEU A 514 -16.19 -8.81 -14.23
CA LEU A 514 -15.48 -10.09 -14.30
C LEU A 514 -16.40 -11.25 -14.72
N PHE A 515 -17.62 -11.31 -14.19
CA PHE A 515 -18.59 -12.31 -14.63
C PHE A 515 -18.98 -12.11 -16.09
N ASP A 516 -19.18 -10.87 -16.54
CA ASP A 516 -19.50 -10.53 -17.95
C ASP A 516 -18.34 -10.89 -18.89
N MET A 517 -17.08 -10.80 -18.43
CA MET A 517 -15.88 -11.27 -19.13
C MET A 517 -15.76 -12.79 -19.21
N GLY A 518 -16.73 -13.52 -18.59
CA GLY A 518 -16.82 -14.97 -18.63
C GLY A 518 -16.11 -15.71 -17.52
N TYR A 519 -15.59 -15.02 -16.49
CA TYR A 519 -15.08 -15.67 -15.29
C TYR A 519 -16.25 -16.36 -14.55
N LYS A 520 -16.05 -17.60 -14.09
CA LYS A 520 -17.09 -18.39 -13.44
C LYS A 520 -17.09 -18.29 -11.92
N ALA A 521 -15.97 -17.90 -11.35
CA ALA A 521 -15.84 -17.59 -9.94
C ALA A 521 -14.81 -16.47 -9.74
N VAL A 522 -14.94 -15.77 -8.60
CA VAL A 522 -14.02 -14.71 -8.18
C VAL A 522 -13.52 -15.00 -6.78
N TYR A 523 -12.22 -14.94 -6.56
CA TYR A 523 -11.59 -15.02 -5.25
C TYR A 523 -11.04 -13.66 -4.82
N ILE A 524 -11.51 -13.12 -3.69
CA ILE A 524 -11.10 -11.82 -3.15
C ILE A 524 -10.09 -12.05 -2.01
N ALA A 525 -8.85 -11.59 -2.19
CA ALA A 525 -7.80 -11.66 -1.18
C ALA A 525 -7.00 -10.34 -1.10
N SER A 526 -7.73 -9.23 -1.02
CA SER A 526 -7.19 -7.87 -1.04
C SER A 526 -6.47 -7.45 0.25
N GLY A 527 -6.37 -8.35 1.23
CA GLY A 527 -5.63 -8.13 2.47
C GLY A 527 -6.28 -7.12 3.41
N ALA A 528 -5.49 -6.67 4.39
CA ALA A 528 -5.85 -5.62 5.34
C ALA A 528 -4.72 -4.59 5.36
N GLY A 529 -4.84 -3.53 4.57
CA GLY A 529 -3.77 -2.55 4.34
C GLY A 529 -4.05 -1.16 4.90
N THR A 530 -5.30 -0.82 5.25
CA THR A 530 -5.66 0.53 5.73
C THR A 530 -5.04 0.80 7.10
N PRO A 531 -4.11 1.78 7.24
CA PRO A 531 -3.38 1.98 8.49
C PRO A 531 -4.25 2.59 9.58
N LYS A 532 -3.98 2.20 10.83
CA LYS A 532 -4.57 2.79 12.03
C LYS A 532 -3.71 3.92 12.55
N PHE A 533 -4.36 5.01 12.93
CA PHE A 533 -3.77 6.12 13.64
C PHE A 533 -4.36 6.26 15.03
N MET A 534 -3.61 6.85 15.96
CA MET A 534 -4.11 7.22 17.29
C MET A 534 -4.96 8.49 17.18
N ASN A 535 -5.98 8.58 18.01
CA ASN A 535 -6.74 9.82 18.15
C ASN A 535 -6.08 10.72 19.21
N ILE A 536 -4.94 11.30 18.86
CA ILE A 536 -4.14 12.19 19.74
C ILE A 536 -3.75 13.46 19.00
N GLY A 537 -3.48 14.53 19.73
CA GLY A 537 -3.01 15.78 19.16
C GLY A 537 -1.72 15.59 18.36
N GLY A 538 -1.58 16.34 17.26
CA GLY A 538 -0.36 16.34 16.43
C GLY A 538 -0.21 15.16 15.45
N ILE A 539 -1.22 14.28 15.31
CA ILE A 539 -1.12 13.08 14.46
C ILE A 539 -0.91 13.40 12.95
N ASN A 540 -1.26 14.60 12.53
CA ASN A 540 -1.13 15.07 11.15
C ASN A 540 0.08 15.99 10.92
N LEU A 541 0.97 16.14 11.89
CA LEU A 541 2.21 16.92 11.73
C LEU A 541 3.12 16.32 10.65
N ASN A 542 3.95 17.17 10.06
CA ASN A 542 5.05 16.72 9.19
C ASN A 542 6.05 15.90 10.01
N GLY A 543 6.54 14.80 9.45
CA GLY A 543 7.36 13.83 10.16
C GLY A 543 6.55 12.69 10.81
N VAL A 544 5.20 12.75 10.82
CA VAL A 544 4.36 11.61 11.20
C VAL A 544 3.95 10.82 9.96
N VAL A 545 4.26 9.53 9.94
CA VAL A 545 3.92 8.60 8.86
C VAL A 545 3.31 7.32 9.41
N SER A 546 2.51 6.63 8.62
CA SER A 546 2.16 5.24 8.93
C SER A 546 3.33 4.32 8.57
N ALA A 547 3.43 3.19 9.24
CA ALA A 547 4.40 2.16 8.85
C ALA A 547 4.17 1.67 7.41
N ASN A 548 2.92 1.60 6.96
CA ASN A 548 2.60 1.21 5.58
C ASN A 548 3.10 2.24 4.56
N GLU A 549 2.93 3.55 4.81
CA GLU A 549 3.49 4.59 3.95
C GLU A 549 5.02 4.46 3.88
N PHE A 550 5.66 4.41 5.05
CA PHE A 550 7.10 4.32 5.17
C PHE A 550 7.67 3.08 4.46
N LEU A 551 7.11 1.90 4.75
CA LEU A 551 7.58 0.64 4.17
C LEU A 551 7.26 0.53 2.67
N THR A 552 6.13 1.07 2.20
CA THR A 552 5.82 1.12 0.76
C THR A 552 6.87 1.95 0.01
N ARG A 553 7.24 3.12 0.53
CA ARG A 553 8.32 3.94 -0.07
C ARG A 553 9.67 3.21 -0.05
N VAL A 554 10.01 2.58 1.08
CA VAL A 554 11.30 1.89 1.24
C VAL A 554 11.36 0.62 0.38
N ASN A 555 10.36 -0.26 0.43
CA ASN A 555 10.43 -1.59 -0.17
C ASN A 555 9.92 -1.64 -1.62
N LEU A 556 8.66 -1.22 -1.86
CA LEU A 556 8.06 -1.28 -3.19
C LEU A 556 8.74 -0.30 -4.15
N MET A 557 8.97 0.93 -3.66
CA MET A 557 9.52 2.03 -4.44
C MET A 557 11.02 2.21 -4.25
N LYS A 558 11.66 1.32 -3.48
CA LYS A 558 13.11 1.22 -3.27
C LYS A 558 13.78 2.55 -2.89
N ALA A 559 13.12 3.37 -2.06
CA ALA A 559 13.59 4.69 -1.67
C ALA A 559 14.98 4.71 -1.01
N TYR A 560 15.45 3.57 -0.47
CA TYR A 560 16.80 3.41 0.08
C TYR A 560 17.91 3.40 -0.99
N ARG A 561 17.57 3.19 -2.28
CA ARG A 561 18.53 3.17 -3.37
C ARG A 561 18.73 4.57 -3.94
N SER A 562 19.96 4.92 -4.22
CA SER A 562 20.33 6.24 -4.79
C SER A 562 19.85 6.44 -6.24
N ASP A 563 19.63 5.32 -6.98
CA ASP A 563 19.20 5.34 -8.38
C ASP A 563 17.67 5.31 -8.56
N TYR A 564 16.88 5.43 -7.47
CA TYR A 564 15.41 5.56 -7.48
C TYR A 564 15.00 6.95 -6.99
N GLU A 565 13.96 7.54 -7.59
CA GLU A 565 13.54 8.93 -7.36
C GLU A 565 12.65 9.11 -6.12
N THR A 566 12.03 8.04 -5.60
CA THR A 566 11.06 8.14 -4.49
C THR A 566 11.66 8.77 -3.24
N PRO A 567 11.09 9.87 -2.71
CA PRO A 567 11.52 10.47 -1.47
C PRO A 567 11.05 9.64 -0.27
N VAL A 568 11.89 9.56 0.76
CA VAL A 568 11.53 9.04 2.09
C VAL A 568 12.12 9.95 3.15
N PHE A 569 11.37 10.16 4.22
CA PHE A 569 11.82 10.96 5.36
C PHE A 569 12.07 10.04 6.57
N VAL A 570 13.23 10.17 7.16
CA VAL A 570 13.57 9.70 8.49
C VAL A 570 14.32 10.85 9.19
N GLY A 571 13.96 11.15 10.42
CA GLY A 571 14.65 12.15 11.21
C GLY A 571 16.01 11.64 11.74
N LYS A 572 16.74 12.47 12.44
CA LYS A 572 17.91 12.03 13.22
C LYS A 572 17.48 11.09 14.35
N LYS A 573 16.31 11.35 14.95
CA LYS A 573 15.68 10.55 15.99
C LYS A 573 14.27 10.13 15.55
N THR A 574 14.05 8.85 15.40
CA THR A 574 12.74 8.29 15.00
C THR A 574 12.12 7.52 16.16
N VAL A 575 10.86 7.80 16.46
CA VAL A 575 10.05 7.00 17.37
C VAL A 575 9.12 6.11 16.55
N VAL A 576 9.12 4.79 16.80
CA VAL A 576 8.19 3.83 16.21
C VAL A 576 7.19 3.39 17.27
N VAL A 577 5.90 3.60 17.01
CA VAL A 577 4.83 3.29 17.95
C VAL A 577 4.21 1.94 17.59
N GLY A 578 4.45 0.92 18.40
CA GLY A 578 3.93 -0.43 18.21
C GLY A 578 4.91 -1.52 18.61
N GLY A 579 4.45 -2.78 18.66
CA GLY A 579 5.28 -3.93 19.09
C GLY A 579 5.09 -5.17 18.21
N GLY A 580 4.52 -5.03 17.01
CA GLY A 580 4.36 -6.13 16.04
C GLY A 580 5.51 -6.22 15.04
N ASN A 581 5.47 -7.21 14.13
CA ASN A 581 6.49 -7.38 13.08
C ASN A 581 6.65 -6.11 12.23
N VAL A 582 5.56 -5.41 11.91
CA VAL A 582 5.59 -4.17 11.14
C VAL A 582 6.35 -3.05 11.89
N ALA A 583 6.27 -3.02 13.24
CA ALA A 583 7.05 -2.07 14.03
C ALA A 583 8.55 -2.40 13.98
N MET A 584 8.92 -3.69 14.08
CA MET A 584 10.31 -4.12 13.90
C MET A 584 10.82 -3.78 12.49
N ASP A 585 10.03 -4.06 11.46
CA ASP A 585 10.36 -3.76 10.06
C ASP A 585 10.56 -2.25 9.83
N GLY A 586 9.67 -1.41 10.36
CA GLY A 586 9.80 0.04 10.29
C GLY A 586 11.02 0.57 11.04
N ALA A 587 11.23 0.09 12.27
CA ALA A 587 12.35 0.51 13.11
C ALA A 587 13.70 0.13 12.51
N ARG A 588 13.86 -1.12 12.07
CA ARG A 588 15.08 -1.63 11.45
C ARG A 588 15.37 -0.98 10.10
N SER A 589 14.32 -0.63 9.34
CA SER A 589 14.47 0.14 8.09
C SER A 589 14.90 1.57 8.37
N ALA A 590 14.31 2.26 9.36
CA ALA A 590 14.69 3.62 9.75
C ALA A 590 16.15 3.66 10.27
N LYS A 591 16.58 2.63 11.04
CA LYS A 591 17.96 2.50 11.51
C LYS A 591 18.96 2.45 10.34
N ARG A 592 18.65 1.63 9.31
CA ARG A 592 19.47 1.50 8.08
C ARG A 592 19.55 2.80 7.26
N LEU A 593 18.52 3.63 7.36
CA LEU A 593 18.51 4.97 6.75
C LEU A 593 19.21 6.04 7.63
N GLY A 594 19.88 5.63 8.71
CA GLY A 594 20.76 6.48 9.52
C GLY A 594 20.10 7.15 10.73
N SER A 595 18.86 6.76 11.09
CA SER A 595 18.17 7.33 12.25
C SER A 595 18.58 6.62 13.57
N ASP A 596 18.61 7.36 14.66
CA ASP A 596 18.56 6.79 16.01
C ASP A 596 17.13 6.45 16.36
N VAL A 597 16.84 5.17 16.65
CA VAL A 597 15.47 4.66 16.67
C VAL A 597 15.08 4.19 18.06
N THR A 598 13.90 4.65 18.52
CA THR A 598 13.27 4.17 19.77
C THR A 598 11.90 3.57 19.44
N ILE A 599 11.66 2.34 19.85
CA ILE A 599 10.34 1.70 19.82
C ILE A 599 9.59 2.05 21.12
N VAL A 600 8.39 2.58 20.99
CA VAL A 600 7.46 2.84 22.11
C VAL A 600 6.37 1.79 22.09
N TYR A 601 6.22 1.05 23.18
CA TYR A 601 5.22 -0.01 23.29
C TYR A 601 4.51 -0.03 24.65
N ARG A 602 3.18 -0.12 24.63
CA ARG A 602 2.31 0.00 25.80
C ARG A 602 2.32 -1.20 26.76
N ARG A 603 2.98 -2.32 26.42
CA ARG A 603 3.17 -3.51 27.26
C ARG A 603 4.66 -3.80 27.42
N THR A 604 5.02 -4.95 27.99
CA THR A 604 6.42 -5.39 28.13
C THR A 604 6.93 -6.08 26.84
N MET A 605 8.22 -6.34 26.76
CA MET A 605 8.82 -7.06 25.64
C MET A 605 8.26 -8.48 25.49
N ASP A 606 7.95 -9.16 26.60
CA ASP A 606 7.40 -10.52 26.59
C ASP A 606 6.03 -10.61 25.91
N GLU A 607 5.28 -9.52 25.92
CA GLU A 607 3.94 -9.41 25.33
C GLU A 607 3.93 -8.85 23.91
N MET A 608 5.14 -8.62 23.34
CA MET A 608 5.23 -8.18 21.94
C MET A 608 4.77 -9.29 20.99
N PRO A 609 3.84 -8.98 20.05
CA PRO A 609 3.41 -9.96 19.06
C PRO A 609 4.40 -10.15 17.90
N ALA A 610 5.51 -9.42 17.88
CA ALA A 610 6.57 -9.59 16.91
C ALA A 610 7.29 -10.94 17.14
N ARG A 611 7.86 -11.49 16.07
CA ARG A 611 8.75 -12.67 16.14
C ARG A 611 9.93 -12.39 17.08
N LYS A 612 10.25 -13.35 17.93
CA LYS A 612 11.36 -13.21 18.89
C LYS A 612 12.70 -12.94 18.20
N GLU A 613 12.94 -13.58 17.05
CA GLU A 613 14.12 -13.36 16.21
C GLU A 613 14.23 -11.90 15.75
N GLU A 614 13.10 -11.29 15.31
CA GLU A 614 13.07 -9.88 14.85
C GLU A 614 13.28 -8.88 16.00
N VAL A 615 12.74 -9.18 17.18
CA VAL A 615 13.00 -8.37 18.39
C VAL A 615 14.48 -8.47 18.79
N HIS A 616 15.06 -9.68 18.75
CA HIS A 616 16.47 -9.88 19.04
C HIS A 616 17.36 -9.10 18.07
N HIS A 617 17.12 -9.23 16.77
CA HIS A 617 17.84 -8.48 15.74
C HIS A 617 17.72 -6.97 15.94
N ALA A 618 16.55 -6.46 16.31
CA ALA A 618 16.35 -5.03 16.56
C ALA A 618 17.21 -4.54 17.76
N VAL A 619 17.28 -5.34 18.85
CA VAL A 619 18.14 -5.03 20.00
C VAL A 619 19.62 -5.02 19.62
N GLU A 620 20.09 -6.04 18.88
CA GLU A 620 21.49 -6.13 18.43
C GLU A 620 21.86 -5.00 17.48
N GLU A 621 20.94 -4.54 16.63
CA GLU A 621 21.14 -3.43 15.70
C GLU A 621 21.13 -2.04 16.41
N GLY A 622 21.01 -2.01 17.76
CA GLY A 622 21.07 -0.79 18.56
C GLY A 622 19.77 0.03 18.53
N ILE A 623 18.62 -0.62 18.40
CA ILE A 623 17.31 0.01 18.53
C ILE A 623 16.92 0.03 20.01
N HIS A 624 16.50 1.20 20.52
CA HIS A 624 16.07 1.39 21.89
C HIS A 624 14.62 0.96 22.09
N PHE A 625 14.30 0.40 23.25
CA PHE A 625 12.94 -0.01 23.58
C PHE A 625 12.44 0.74 24.83
N LYS A 626 11.35 1.47 24.68
CA LYS A 626 10.55 2.08 25.76
C LYS A 626 9.25 1.30 25.89
N THR A 627 9.28 0.26 26.71
CA THR A 627 8.10 -0.54 27.05
C THR A 627 7.27 0.13 28.13
N LEU A 628 6.05 -0.39 28.39
CA LEU A 628 5.10 0.21 29.35
C LEU A 628 4.91 1.71 29.11
N THR A 629 4.83 2.11 27.85
CA THR A 629 4.78 3.52 27.43
C THR A 629 3.76 3.68 26.31
N ASN A 630 2.88 4.65 26.44
CA ASN A 630 1.84 4.96 25.44
C ASN A 630 1.88 6.45 25.08
N PRO A 631 1.88 6.79 23.77
CA PRO A 631 1.78 8.18 23.34
C PRO A 631 0.42 8.80 23.70
N VAL A 632 0.44 10.09 24.09
CA VAL A 632 -0.77 10.89 24.36
C VAL A 632 -0.84 12.15 23.51
N GLU A 633 0.29 12.63 22.97
CA GLU A 633 0.35 13.80 22.11
C GLU A 633 1.64 13.79 21.30
N ILE A 634 1.61 14.29 20.05
CA ILE A 634 2.79 14.57 19.25
C ILE A 634 3.03 16.07 19.23
N LEU A 635 4.24 16.49 19.58
CA LEU A 635 4.61 17.88 19.79
C LEU A 635 5.17 18.51 18.52
N ALA A 636 4.66 19.69 18.18
CA ALA A 636 5.09 20.44 16.98
C ALA A 636 6.18 21.46 17.31
N ASP A 637 7.03 21.73 16.32
CA ASP A 637 7.79 22.97 16.25
C ASP A 637 6.94 24.12 15.66
N GLU A 638 7.51 25.31 15.51
CA GLU A 638 6.85 26.49 14.95
C GLU A 638 6.44 26.33 13.47
N ASN A 639 7.07 25.41 12.75
CA ASN A 639 6.82 25.12 11.33
C ASN A 639 5.83 23.97 11.11
N GLY A 640 5.33 23.32 12.18
CA GLY A 640 4.42 22.19 12.12
C GLY A 640 5.13 20.86 11.84
N TRP A 641 6.41 20.75 12.16
CA TRP A 641 7.15 19.50 12.16
C TRP A 641 7.18 18.88 13.56
N VAL A 642 7.34 17.56 13.58
CA VAL A 642 7.55 16.83 14.83
C VAL A 642 8.84 17.31 15.49
N LYS A 643 8.77 17.65 16.79
CA LYS A 643 9.92 17.90 17.65
C LYS A 643 10.02 16.93 18.81
N GLY A 644 8.98 16.15 19.06
CA GLY A 644 8.91 15.19 20.15
C GLY A 644 7.56 14.53 20.26
N ILE A 645 7.48 13.56 21.15
CA ILE A 645 6.25 12.87 21.50
C ILE A 645 6.07 12.84 23.02
N ARG A 646 4.90 13.25 23.49
CA ARG A 646 4.53 13.13 24.91
C ARG A 646 3.91 11.77 25.14
N CYS A 647 4.43 11.05 26.10
CA CYS A 647 4.03 9.71 26.48
C CYS A 647 3.59 9.65 27.94
N ILE A 648 2.83 8.61 28.29
CA ILE A 648 2.45 8.28 29.66
C ILE A 648 2.96 6.87 29.99
N GLU A 649 3.39 6.65 31.25
CA GLU A 649 3.74 5.30 31.72
C GLU A 649 2.49 4.43 31.84
N MET A 650 2.67 3.12 31.59
CA MET A 650 1.61 2.12 31.65
C MET A 650 1.90 1.11 32.76
N GLU A 651 0.85 0.57 33.34
CA GLU A 651 0.89 -0.60 34.22
C GLU A 651 0.12 -1.76 33.57
N LEU A 652 0.46 -2.99 33.92
CA LEU A 652 -0.23 -4.18 33.40
C LEU A 652 -1.29 -4.65 34.39
N GLY A 653 -2.53 -4.65 33.94
CA GLY A 653 -3.67 -5.23 34.65
C GLY A 653 -3.88 -6.70 34.38
N GLU A 654 -5.11 -7.19 34.54
CA GLU A 654 -5.49 -8.56 34.27
C GLU A 654 -5.39 -8.92 32.76
N PRO A 655 -5.16 -10.20 32.43
CA PRO A 655 -5.16 -10.67 31.03
C PRO A 655 -6.49 -10.43 30.31
N ASP A 656 -6.42 -10.04 29.05
CA ASP A 656 -7.56 -9.94 28.13
C ASP A 656 -7.94 -11.34 27.56
N GLU A 657 -8.99 -11.40 26.72
CA GLU A 657 -9.45 -12.64 26.08
C GLU A 657 -8.36 -13.34 25.25
N SER A 658 -7.33 -12.61 24.83
CA SER A 658 -6.16 -13.15 24.11
C SER A 658 -5.07 -13.67 25.05
N GLY A 659 -5.28 -13.60 26.36
CA GLY A 659 -4.31 -13.97 27.39
C GLY A 659 -3.22 -12.91 27.65
N ARG A 660 -3.29 -11.73 27.00
CA ARG A 660 -2.34 -10.64 27.19
C ARG A 660 -2.86 -9.65 28.24
N ARG A 661 -1.98 -9.21 29.13
CA ARG A 661 -2.35 -8.29 30.20
C ARG A 661 -2.76 -6.92 29.65
N ARG A 662 -3.89 -6.38 30.16
CA ARG A 662 -4.42 -5.10 29.70
C ARG A 662 -3.50 -3.96 30.15
N PRO A 663 -3.07 -3.05 29.26
CA PRO A 663 -2.32 -1.86 29.66
C PRO A 663 -3.25 -0.82 30.29
N ILE A 664 -2.84 -0.25 31.43
CA ILE A 664 -3.56 0.76 32.21
C ILE A 664 -2.65 1.99 32.33
N GLU A 665 -3.19 3.18 32.10
CA GLU A 665 -2.45 4.43 32.20
C GLU A 665 -2.17 4.80 33.66
N LYS A 666 -0.91 5.14 33.94
CA LYS A 666 -0.47 5.67 35.24
C LYS A 666 -0.55 7.19 35.22
N LYS A 667 -1.68 7.73 35.69
CA LYS A 667 -1.94 9.17 35.67
C LYS A 667 -0.86 9.98 36.37
N GLY A 668 -0.44 11.10 35.77
CA GLY A 668 0.58 11.99 36.31
C GLY A 668 2.02 11.52 36.07
N SER A 669 2.22 10.55 35.18
CA SER A 669 3.54 10.03 34.78
C SER A 669 3.95 10.46 33.36
N GLU A 670 3.35 11.54 32.85
CA GLU A 670 3.61 12.05 31.52
C GLU A 670 5.07 12.52 31.40
N PHE A 671 5.70 12.20 30.28
CA PHE A 671 7.06 12.61 29.95
C PHE A 671 7.22 12.78 28.42
N GLU A 672 8.28 13.42 28.01
CA GLU A 672 8.53 13.71 26.61
C GLU A 672 9.74 12.92 26.09
N ILE A 673 9.64 12.46 24.85
CA ILE A 673 10.73 11.86 24.08
C ILE A 673 10.98 12.78 22.89
N GLU A 674 12.20 13.31 22.76
CA GLU A 674 12.61 14.12 21.63
C GLU A 674 12.72 13.25 20.37
N CYS A 675 12.09 13.66 19.28
CA CYS A 675 12.19 12.99 17.99
C CYS A 675 11.79 13.93 16.85
N ASP A 676 12.29 13.63 15.64
CA ASP A 676 12.00 14.36 14.41
C ASP A 676 10.98 13.60 13.52
N CYS A 677 10.83 12.30 13.76
CA CYS A 677 9.96 11.43 12.98
C CYS A 677 9.21 10.46 13.91
N VAL A 678 7.93 10.23 13.58
CA VAL A 678 7.09 9.23 14.27
C VAL A 678 6.48 8.28 13.24
N ILE A 679 6.76 6.98 13.39
CA ILE A 679 6.20 5.92 12.55
C ILE A 679 5.10 5.19 13.34
N MET A 680 3.85 5.30 12.88
CA MET A 680 2.70 4.63 13.47
C MET A 680 2.57 3.19 12.96
N ALA A 681 2.85 2.19 13.82
CA ALA A 681 2.81 0.76 13.51
C ALA A 681 1.75 0.02 14.35
N LEU A 682 0.50 0.54 14.34
CA LEU A 682 -0.61 0.11 15.21
C LEU A 682 -1.49 -0.99 14.63
N GLY A 683 -1.10 -1.57 13.50
CA GLY A 683 -1.87 -2.53 12.73
C GLY A 683 -2.76 -1.86 11.69
N THR A 684 -3.54 -2.68 11.00
CA THR A 684 -4.30 -2.28 9.82
C THR A 684 -5.73 -2.82 9.87
N ASP A 685 -6.63 -2.19 9.13
CA ASP A 685 -8.01 -2.65 8.86
C ASP A 685 -8.15 -3.10 7.40
N ALA A 686 -9.26 -3.75 7.09
CA ALA A 686 -9.63 -4.15 5.75
C ALA A 686 -9.75 -2.94 4.81
N ASN A 687 -9.27 -3.10 3.58
CA ASN A 687 -9.47 -2.07 2.55
C ASN A 687 -10.89 -2.15 2.00
N LYS A 688 -11.61 -1.03 2.00
CA LYS A 688 -13.02 -0.96 1.61
C LYS A 688 -13.26 -0.86 0.10
N LEU A 689 -12.22 -0.74 -0.71
CA LEU A 689 -12.35 -0.45 -2.15
C LEU A 689 -13.27 -1.45 -2.87
N VAL A 690 -13.05 -2.74 -2.68
CA VAL A 690 -13.87 -3.80 -3.31
C VAL A 690 -15.24 -3.91 -2.65
N THR A 691 -15.29 -3.85 -1.31
CA THR A 691 -16.52 -4.06 -0.56
C THR A 691 -17.54 -2.93 -0.73
N SER A 692 -17.08 -1.68 -0.90
CA SER A 692 -17.96 -0.52 -1.12
C SER A 692 -18.55 -0.44 -2.55
N THR A 693 -18.02 -1.23 -3.48
CA THR A 693 -18.40 -1.21 -4.90
C THR A 693 -19.00 -2.54 -5.37
N THR A 694 -19.27 -3.46 -4.44
CA THR A 694 -19.80 -4.80 -4.74
C THR A 694 -21.08 -5.03 -3.96
N ASP A 695 -22.21 -5.06 -4.66
CA ASP A 695 -23.51 -5.31 -4.06
C ASP A 695 -23.62 -6.73 -3.50
N ASN A 696 -24.40 -6.87 -2.43
CA ASN A 696 -24.69 -8.16 -1.76
C ASN A 696 -23.43 -8.89 -1.22
N LEU A 697 -22.36 -8.14 -0.92
CA LEU A 697 -21.17 -8.65 -0.26
C LEU A 697 -21.15 -8.21 1.21
N GLU A 698 -21.50 -9.11 2.12
CA GLU A 698 -21.60 -8.82 3.55
C GLU A 698 -20.22 -8.56 4.17
N THR A 699 -20.17 -7.54 5.04
CA THR A 699 -18.99 -7.21 5.84
C THR A 699 -19.35 -7.13 7.33
N ASN A 700 -18.38 -7.43 8.19
CA ASN A 700 -18.54 -7.24 9.63
C ASN A 700 -18.33 -5.77 10.03
N LYS A 701 -18.52 -5.44 11.32
CA LYS A 701 -18.36 -4.08 11.85
C LYS A 701 -16.98 -3.46 11.63
N ARG A 702 -15.95 -4.26 11.34
CA ARG A 702 -14.58 -3.80 11.05
C ARG A 702 -14.31 -3.65 9.56
N GLY A 703 -15.30 -3.92 8.70
CA GLY A 703 -15.18 -3.87 7.24
C GLY A 703 -14.56 -5.12 6.60
N ASN A 704 -14.28 -6.19 7.39
CA ASN A 704 -13.82 -7.46 6.82
C ASN A 704 -14.98 -8.17 6.14
N ILE A 705 -14.71 -8.84 5.01
CA ILE A 705 -15.70 -9.68 4.31
C ILE A 705 -16.07 -10.85 5.20
N VAL A 706 -17.39 -11.14 5.28
CA VAL A 706 -17.91 -12.32 5.96
C VAL A 706 -17.82 -13.52 4.99
N ALA A 707 -17.08 -14.54 5.40
CA ALA A 707 -16.95 -15.80 4.67
C ALA A 707 -17.10 -16.99 5.63
N ASP A 708 -17.61 -18.11 5.13
CA ASP A 708 -17.74 -19.35 5.88
C ASP A 708 -16.42 -20.16 5.94
N ASP A 709 -16.45 -21.33 6.57
CA ASP A 709 -15.29 -22.22 6.68
C ASP A 709 -14.77 -22.72 5.30
N LYS A 710 -15.60 -22.63 4.27
CA LYS A 710 -15.26 -22.92 2.87
C LYS A 710 -14.80 -21.69 2.10
N GLN A 711 -14.62 -20.56 2.78
CA GLN A 711 -14.28 -19.26 2.19
C GLN A 711 -15.36 -18.73 1.20
N ALA A 712 -16.58 -19.24 1.23
CA ALA A 712 -17.68 -18.72 0.43
C ALA A 712 -18.29 -17.48 1.10
N THR A 713 -18.61 -16.46 0.29
CA THR A 713 -19.22 -15.20 0.76
C THR A 713 -20.74 -15.23 0.61
N SER A 714 -21.42 -14.17 1.07
CA SER A 714 -22.87 -13.97 0.84
C SER A 714 -23.24 -13.86 -0.64
N ARG A 715 -22.29 -13.56 -1.52
CA ARG A 715 -22.51 -13.44 -2.97
C ARG A 715 -22.11 -14.72 -3.70
N LYS A 716 -23.06 -15.32 -4.42
CA LYS A 716 -22.86 -16.57 -5.17
C LYS A 716 -21.71 -16.44 -6.19
N GLY A 717 -20.79 -17.41 -6.21
CA GLY A 717 -19.63 -17.45 -7.09
C GLY A 717 -18.49 -16.54 -6.65
N VAL A 718 -18.65 -15.83 -5.53
CA VAL A 718 -17.61 -14.99 -4.94
C VAL A 718 -17.11 -15.62 -3.64
N PHE A 719 -15.80 -15.79 -3.54
CA PHE A 719 -15.09 -16.35 -2.40
C PHE A 719 -14.12 -15.30 -1.84
N ALA A 720 -13.79 -15.36 -0.57
CA ALA A 720 -12.84 -14.44 0.03
C ALA A 720 -12.00 -15.14 1.09
N GLY A 721 -10.73 -14.73 1.23
CA GLY A 721 -9.84 -15.31 2.25
C GLY A 721 -8.56 -14.48 2.48
N GLY A 722 -7.79 -14.92 3.48
CA GLY A 722 -6.65 -14.15 3.98
C GLY A 722 -7.10 -12.97 4.83
N ASP A 723 -6.26 -11.93 4.93
CA ASP A 723 -6.45 -10.83 5.89
C ASP A 723 -7.71 -10.00 5.64
N ILE A 724 -8.29 -10.02 4.44
CA ILE A 724 -9.57 -9.34 4.17
C ILE A 724 -10.74 -9.98 4.95
N VAL A 725 -10.61 -11.25 5.32
CA VAL A 725 -11.61 -12.00 6.13
C VAL A 725 -11.18 -12.03 7.59
N SER A 726 -9.96 -12.50 7.88
CA SER A 726 -9.48 -12.75 9.25
C SER A 726 -8.95 -11.51 9.99
N GLY A 727 -8.69 -10.40 9.29
CA GLY A 727 -7.81 -9.34 9.77
C GLY A 727 -6.33 -9.71 9.58
N ALA A 728 -5.44 -8.77 9.85
CA ALA A 728 -4.00 -8.94 9.64
C ALA A 728 -3.46 -10.16 10.41
N ALA A 729 -2.87 -11.11 9.67
CA ALA A 729 -2.37 -12.38 10.19
C ALA A 729 -0.97 -12.69 9.64
N THR A 730 -0.68 -13.95 9.30
CA THR A 730 0.62 -14.39 8.78
C THR A 730 0.52 -14.86 7.34
N VAL A 731 1.65 -14.81 6.62
CA VAL A 731 1.77 -15.30 5.24
C VAL A 731 1.20 -16.71 5.09
N ILE A 732 1.60 -17.62 5.96
CA ILE A 732 1.20 -19.03 5.89
C ILE A 732 -0.30 -19.24 6.19
N LEU A 733 -0.91 -18.46 7.10
CA LEU A 733 -2.35 -18.49 7.35
C LEU A 733 -3.15 -17.99 6.15
N ALA A 734 -2.68 -16.92 5.52
CA ALA A 734 -3.28 -16.41 4.30
C ALA A 734 -3.19 -17.44 3.15
N MET A 735 -2.06 -18.14 3.00
CA MET A 735 -1.91 -19.24 2.05
C MET A 735 -2.89 -20.38 2.35
N GLY A 736 -3.06 -20.76 3.63
CA GLY A 736 -4.01 -21.79 4.06
C GLY A 736 -5.45 -21.46 3.63
N ALA A 737 -5.88 -20.20 3.83
CA ALA A 737 -7.19 -19.73 3.37
C ALA A 737 -7.33 -19.82 1.83
N GLY A 738 -6.28 -19.45 1.08
CA GLY A 738 -6.25 -19.59 -0.39
C GLY A 738 -6.40 -21.04 -0.86
N LYS A 739 -5.77 -21.98 -0.19
CA LYS A 739 -5.87 -23.41 -0.49
C LYS A 739 -7.29 -23.97 -0.21
N VAL A 740 -7.92 -23.53 0.87
CA VAL A 740 -9.32 -23.88 1.17
C VAL A 740 -10.23 -23.30 0.09
N ALA A 741 -10.05 -22.04 -0.28
CA ALA A 741 -10.83 -21.39 -1.33
C ALA A 741 -10.71 -22.10 -2.69
N ALA A 742 -9.50 -22.54 -3.07
CA ALA A 742 -9.29 -23.25 -4.32
C ALA A 742 -10.11 -24.52 -4.41
N LYS A 743 -10.17 -25.32 -3.34
CA LYS A 743 -11.01 -26.54 -3.26
C LYS A 743 -12.50 -26.20 -3.34
N SER A 744 -12.93 -25.18 -2.62
CA SER A 744 -14.32 -24.74 -2.59
C SER A 744 -14.79 -24.19 -3.94
N ILE A 745 -13.91 -23.46 -4.64
CA ILE A 745 -14.17 -22.99 -6.01
C ILE A 745 -14.29 -24.19 -6.98
N ASP A 746 -13.43 -25.20 -6.87
CA ASP A 746 -13.49 -26.42 -7.68
C ASP A 746 -14.81 -27.18 -7.44
N GLU A 747 -15.22 -27.35 -6.16
CA GLU A 747 -16.52 -27.94 -5.80
C GLU A 747 -17.69 -27.13 -6.39
N TYR A 748 -17.64 -25.81 -6.27
CA TYR A 748 -18.67 -24.91 -6.82
C TYR A 748 -18.80 -25.03 -8.35
N ILE A 749 -17.67 -24.95 -9.07
CA ILE A 749 -17.68 -25.05 -10.53
C ILE A 749 -18.21 -26.39 -10.99
N LYS A 750 -17.88 -27.50 -10.32
CA LYS A 750 -18.41 -28.85 -10.62
C LYS A 750 -19.90 -29.00 -10.34
N SER A 751 -20.47 -28.09 -9.55
CA SER A 751 -21.91 -28.07 -9.24
C SER A 751 -22.74 -27.22 -10.21
N LEU A 752 -22.11 -26.42 -11.08
CA LEU A 752 -22.77 -25.64 -12.14
C LEU A 752 -23.11 -26.49 -13.35
#